data_ca9609e1f05164e571fc7d1173d4fc81
#
_entry.id   ca9609e1f05164e571fc7d1173d4fc81
#
_cell.length_a   1.000
_cell.length_b   1.000
_cell.length_c   1.000
_cell.angle_alpha   90.00
_cell.angle_beta   90.00
_cell.angle_gamma   90.00
#
_symmetry.space_group_name_H-M   'P 1'
#
loop_
_entity.id
_entity.type
_entity.pdbx_description
1 polymer ?
#
loop_
_entity_poly.entity_id
_entity_poly.type
_entity_poly.pdbx_seq_one_letter_code
_entity_poly.pdbx_strand_id
1 'polypeptide(L)'
;MSYEKANLIASLRDKNTNIDNKKSPLFANYKQYLNSKLPEELLKNHPEGGGARVIRDRFGIPHIFAENEKDLWFACGYAQAQDRLWQLDYRHRSVTGKLAEVTGEDNLHSDKQSRTIGFERAAKLELKTLDDRSASSIDSYTRGVNAWIDTAIDKLPVEFDVLDYEPLAWSSTATLAVMREFWWSLTGRLQQIVGPERVIRHTSPELADKFLQPEAAEYIVPDQSCSAELHPEGGGDDGTGSNNWIVGAPKSTTGLPLLASDPHWPIHFPDLWYEQHLVGPEIDCIGAAYAGAPPVIFGRTRHATWARTNNSSSTRDLYHEQVDPNNPSKYIDGIQSVPFEIIREQIAVKGSGLSELKINLTTRGPIVNQFIPSVDPHGDGPISLKWIGHERIDDLKSLFELNHAQSADEIKSILSTWRLSVWNAIYADDNGNYGYQMSGNIPKRERKTRGTRDASALEDQWIGYSDTDTLPGLHNPKRGWTGSANNTPAPRSLLGEITGAYADGYRFRRIKQILSENNTVSPETVKALQWDNLDPRAVELKSKLIRLLKSAGGTGSLCAAQSLESWNCRFEGTSPAPAIWEALWKRLVIDIGNAVLGQPAANLMAESAGGFVRSLLTGKENPADYKINLKSIVDKAANEAITYLKKTFGPDIKNWAWTQAHTVKLVHPAAKTQAMKQLFNLGPFNCPGGGGTVNNRRPVETDSGFENASGVSYRLFVDMSEPNMAWGATLAGQSGQPGSVNYDDRVMETLNNQYHPLMMDKKDISKEAVHEFFAPRDLHE
;
A
#
# COMPACT_ATOMS: atom_id res chain seq x y z
N MET A 1 38.90 4.99 -10.43
CA MET A 1 37.97 6.14 -10.44
C MET A 1 38.74 7.38 -10.83
N SER A 2 38.26 8.21 -11.80
CA SER A 2 38.96 9.46 -12.12
C SER A 2 38.94 10.43 -10.94
N TYR A 3 39.95 11.30 -10.80
CA TYR A 3 40.01 12.31 -9.72
C TYR A 3 38.77 13.22 -9.70
N GLU A 4 38.28 13.60 -10.88
CA GLU A 4 37.05 14.41 -11.01
C GLU A 4 35.81 13.68 -10.49
N LYS A 5 35.63 12.40 -10.81
CA LYS A 5 34.54 11.56 -10.33
C LYS A 5 34.60 11.41 -8.79
N ALA A 6 35.77 11.19 -8.23
CA ALA A 6 35.96 11.08 -6.78
C ALA A 6 35.59 12.38 -6.06
N ASN A 7 35.97 13.55 -6.59
CA ASN A 7 35.60 14.85 -6.03
C ASN A 7 34.10 15.12 -6.13
N LEU A 8 33.44 14.70 -7.22
CA LEU A 8 32.00 14.86 -7.39
C LEU A 8 31.21 14.02 -6.36
N ILE A 9 31.62 12.76 -6.19
CA ILE A 9 31.01 11.88 -5.17
C ILE A 9 31.25 12.43 -3.75
N ALA A 10 32.47 12.91 -3.45
CA ALA A 10 32.78 13.50 -2.15
C ALA A 10 31.89 14.72 -1.86
N SER A 11 31.65 15.58 -2.86
CA SER A 11 30.76 16.73 -2.70
C SER A 11 29.29 16.34 -2.55
N LEU A 12 28.82 15.23 -3.16
CA LEU A 12 27.49 14.72 -2.89
C LEU A 12 27.31 14.20 -1.46
N ARG A 13 28.35 13.64 -0.89
CA ARG A 13 28.38 13.15 0.49
C ARG A 13 28.53 14.27 1.54
N ASP A 14 29.00 15.45 1.15
CA ASP A 14 29.16 16.59 2.04
C ASP A 14 27.79 17.20 2.39
N LYS A 15 27.48 17.31 3.70
CA LYS A 15 26.23 17.85 4.21
C LYS A 15 26.03 19.35 3.87
N ASN A 16 27.12 20.07 3.60
CA ASN A 16 27.09 21.52 3.34
C ASN A 16 26.98 21.87 1.87
N THR A 17 27.15 20.90 0.97
CA THR A 17 27.04 21.16 -0.47
C THR A 17 25.60 21.46 -0.84
N ASN A 18 25.39 22.61 -1.47
CA ASN A 18 24.11 23.07 -1.99
C ASN A 18 24.21 23.33 -3.50
N ILE A 19 23.27 22.75 -4.26
CA ILE A 19 23.20 22.81 -5.72
C ILE A 19 21.91 23.45 -6.24
N ASP A 20 21.23 24.28 -5.44
CA ASP A 20 19.95 24.93 -5.78
C ASP A 20 19.97 25.69 -7.12
N ASN A 21 21.14 26.16 -7.55
CA ASN A 21 21.25 26.82 -8.83
C ASN A 21 21.36 25.80 -9.99
N LYS A 22 20.20 25.42 -10.57
CA LYS A 22 20.11 24.51 -11.72
C LYS A 22 20.88 24.98 -12.97
N LYS A 23 21.36 26.23 -13.00
CA LYS A 23 22.22 26.78 -14.07
C LYS A 23 23.70 26.74 -13.71
N SER A 24 24.07 26.24 -12.54
CA SER A 24 25.48 26.17 -12.14
C SER A 24 26.25 25.11 -12.91
N PRO A 25 27.56 25.32 -13.18
CA PRO A 25 28.40 24.28 -13.75
C PRO A 25 28.43 23.00 -12.92
N LEU A 26 28.31 23.13 -11.58
CA LEU A 26 28.28 21.99 -10.66
C LEU A 26 27.04 21.12 -10.91
N PHE A 27 25.86 21.72 -11.10
CA PHE A 27 24.65 21.00 -11.43
C PHE A 27 24.76 20.27 -12.79
N ALA A 28 25.38 20.92 -13.79
CA ALA A 28 25.62 20.31 -15.09
C ALA A 28 26.53 19.07 -14.98
N ASN A 29 27.60 19.17 -14.17
CA ASN A 29 28.55 18.06 -13.93
C ASN A 29 27.82 16.88 -13.24
N TYR A 30 26.93 17.14 -12.27
CA TYR A 30 26.12 16.08 -11.65
C TYR A 30 25.19 15.43 -12.65
N LYS A 31 24.48 16.19 -13.49
CA LYS A 31 23.64 15.61 -14.54
C LYS A 31 24.43 14.74 -15.50
N GLN A 32 25.59 15.20 -15.96
CA GLN A 32 26.46 14.40 -16.80
C GLN A 32 26.88 13.10 -16.10
N TYR A 33 27.21 13.18 -14.81
CA TYR A 33 27.56 12.01 -14.02
C TYR A 33 26.39 11.03 -13.88
N LEU A 34 25.20 11.50 -13.54
CA LEU A 34 24.00 10.67 -13.46
C LEU A 34 23.73 9.98 -14.82
N ASN A 35 23.78 10.72 -15.92
CA ASN A 35 23.57 10.15 -17.25
C ASN A 35 24.64 9.10 -17.60
N SER A 36 25.88 9.26 -17.13
CA SER A 36 26.95 8.27 -17.36
C SER A 36 26.70 6.93 -16.68
N LYS A 37 25.72 6.86 -15.76
CA LYS A 37 25.33 5.65 -15.03
C LYS A 37 24.19 4.88 -15.68
N LEU A 38 23.58 5.44 -16.71
CA LEU A 38 22.44 4.81 -17.39
C LEU A 38 22.86 3.55 -18.17
N PRO A 39 21.96 2.56 -18.29
CA PRO A 39 22.27 1.25 -18.84
C PRO A 39 22.45 1.20 -20.36
N GLU A 40 22.01 2.22 -21.13
CA GLU A 40 21.92 2.17 -22.58
C GLU A 40 23.25 1.85 -23.29
N GLU A 41 24.39 2.29 -22.72
CA GLU A 41 25.70 1.96 -23.29
C GLU A 41 26.10 0.51 -23.04
N LEU A 42 25.67 -0.11 -21.95
CA LEU A 42 25.95 -1.50 -21.62
C LEU A 42 25.19 -2.45 -22.56
N LEU A 43 24.05 -2.02 -23.08
CA LEU A 43 23.20 -2.82 -23.96
C LEU A 43 23.62 -2.87 -25.41
N LYS A 44 24.48 -1.93 -25.87
CA LYS A 44 24.95 -1.85 -27.27
C LYS A 44 25.74 -3.07 -27.74
N ASN A 45 26.26 -3.87 -26.83
CA ASN A 45 27.18 -4.98 -27.13
C ASN A 45 26.54 -6.37 -26.95
N HIS A 46 25.21 -6.46 -26.79
CA HIS A 46 24.54 -7.76 -26.68
C HIS A 46 24.39 -8.40 -28.06
N PRO A 47 24.87 -9.65 -28.23
CA PRO A 47 24.80 -10.35 -29.50
C PRO A 47 23.38 -10.64 -29.94
N GLU A 48 23.10 -10.51 -31.24
CA GLU A 48 21.87 -11.07 -31.82
C GLU A 48 21.81 -12.57 -31.53
N GLY A 49 20.64 -13.06 -31.09
CA GLY A 49 20.43 -14.48 -30.76
C GLY A 49 20.48 -14.82 -29.27
N GLY A 50 20.22 -13.87 -28.36
CA GLY A 50 19.97 -14.12 -26.93
C GLY A 50 18.71 -14.92 -26.65
N GLY A 51 18.43 -15.20 -25.35
CA GLY A 51 17.30 -16.00 -24.92
C GLY A 51 15.94 -15.35 -25.12
N ALA A 52 15.83 -14.05 -24.88
CA ALA A 52 14.58 -13.29 -25.05
C ALA A 52 14.84 -11.92 -25.68
N ARG A 53 13.89 -11.49 -26.53
CA ARG A 53 13.89 -10.17 -27.13
C ARG A 53 13.13 -9.21 -26.21
N VAL A 54 13.76 -8.10 -25.85
CA VAL A 54 13.18 -7.05 -25.01
C VAL A 54 13.07 -5.77 -25.82
N ILE A 55 11.86 -5.25 -25.94
CA ILE A 55 11.57 -3.97 -26.57
C ILE A 55 11.10 -3.01 -25.47
N ARG A 56 11.76 -1.88 -25.32
CA ARG A 56 11.29 -0.81 -24.43
C ARG A 56 10.57 0.25 -25.25
N ASP A 57 9.37 0.57 -24.85
CA ASP A 57 8.62 1.67 -25.41
C ASP A 57 9.08 3.03 -24.85
N ARG A 58 8.50 4.12 -25.34
CA ARG A 58 8.84 5.48 -24.89
C ARG A 58 8.60 5.71 -23.39
N PHE A 59 7.78 4.86 -22.79
CA PHE A 59 7.49 4.90 -21.38
C PHE A 59 8.46 4.06 -20.53
N GLY A 60 9.43 3.44 -21.14
CA GLY A 60 10.41 2.56 -20.51
C GLY A 60 9.85 1.18 -20.15
N ILE A 61 8.60 0.88 -20.51
CA ILE A 61 7.98 -0.41 -20.21
C ILE A 61 8.66 -1.52 -21.06
N PRO A 62 9.18 -2.59 -20.44
CA PRO A 62 9.74 -3.70 -21.18
C PRO A 62 8.65 -4.63 -21.70
N HIS A 63 8.65 -4.85 -23.01
CA HIS A 63 7.90 -5.90 -23.68
C HIS A 63 8.85 -7.05 -23.96
N ILE A 64 8.69 -8.17 -23.26
CA ILE A 64 9.61 -9.30 -23.23
C ILE A 64 9.00 -10.46 -24.03
N PHE A 65 9.70 -10.88 -25.09
CA PHE A 65 9.27 -11.97 -25.96
C PHE A 65 10.27 -13.13 -25.87
N ALA A 66 9.83 -14.29 -25.44
CA ALA A 66 10.66 -15.47 -25.29
C ALA A 66 10.01 -16.73 -25.89
N GLU A 67 10.83 -17.68 -26.34
CA GLU A 67 10.35 -18.97 -26.88
C GLU A 67 10.07 -20.01 -25.80
N ASN A 68 10.51 -19.78 -24.57
CA ASN A 68 10.28 -20.64 -23.41
C ASN A 68 10.19 -19.83 -22.12
N GLU A 69 9.64 -20.43 -21.07
CA GLU A 69 9.41 -19.74 -19.78
C GLU A 69 10.70 -19.40 -19.03
N LYS A 70 11.74 -20.24 -19.12
CA LYS A 70 13.02 -19.96 -18.45
C LYS A 70 13.63 -18.65 -18.96
N ASP A 71 13.73 -18.50 -20.27
CA ASP A 71 14.25 -17.27 -20.89
C ASP A 71 13.33 -16.07 -20.61
N LEU A 72 12.00 -16.28 -20.53
CA LEU A 72 11.05 -15.23 -20.19
C LEU A 72 11.28 -14.67 -18.78
N TRP A 73 11.35 -15.54 -17.78
CA TRP A 73 11.54 -15.10 -16.39
C TRP A 73 12.96 -14.61 -16.15
N PHE A 74 13.95 -15.15 -16.84
CA PHE A 74 15.31 -14.63 -16.82
C PHE A 74 15.34 -13.18 -17.34
N ALA A 75 14.76 -12.92 -18.51
CA ALA A 75 14.72 -11.58 -19.09
C ALA A 75 13.86 -10.61 -18.25
N CYS A 76 12.83 -11.09 -17.58
CA CYS A 76 12.06 -10.31 -16.60
C CYS A 76 12.97 -9.80 -15.46
N GLY A 77 13.75 -10.69 -14.84
CA GLY A 77 14.70 -10.32 -13.78
C GLY A 77 15.79 -9.36 -14.28
N TYR A 78 16.34 -9.64 -15.46
CA TYR A 78 17.35 -8.82 -16.12
C TYR A 78 16.84 -7.38 -16.40
N ALA A 79 15.62 -7.25 -16.93
CA ALA A 79 15.00 -5.96 -17.24
C ALA A 79 14.61 -5.16 -15.98
N GLN A 80 14.07 -5.83 -14.93
CA GLN A 80 13.80 -5.14 -13.67
C GLN A 80 15.08 -4.62 -13.01
N ALA A 81 16.15 -5.41 -13.04
CA ALA A 81 17.42 -4.99 -12.48
C ALA A 81 18.05 -3.83 -13.27
N GLN A 82 17.88 -3.76 -14.59
CA GLN A 82 18.32 -2.60 -15.38
C GLN A 82 17.76 -1.28 -14.87
N ASP A 83 16.48 -1.27 -14.53
CA ASP A 83 15.77 -0.06 -14.12
C ASP A 83 15.85 0.21 -12.61
N ARG A 84 15.90 -0.83 -11.79
CA ARG A 84 15.59 -0.77 -10.37
C ARG A 84 16.63 -1.40 -9.46
N LEU A 85 17.89 -1.67 -9.94
CA LEU A 85 18.89 -2.45 -9.19
C LEU A 85 19.06 -1.96 -7.75
N TRP A 86 19.21 -0.64 -7.57
CA TRP A 86 19.36 -0.12 -6.20
C TRP A 86 18.11 -0.36 -5.34
N GLN A 87 16.93 -0.17 -5.88
CA GLN A 87 15.67 -0.45 -5.16
C GLN A 87 15.56 -1.95 -4.80
N LEU A 88 15.95 -2.85 -5.70
CA LEU A 88 15.97 -4.29 -5.44
C LEU A 88 16.92 -4.62 -4.29
N ASP A 89 18.16 -4.13 -4.31
CA ASP A 89 19.13 -4.34 -3.23
C ASP A 89 18.64 -3.74 -1.90
N TYR A 90 18.11 -2.52 -1.94
CA TYR A 90 17.53 -1.88 -0.74
C TYR A 90 16.43 -2.74 -0.12
N ARG A 91 15.53 -3.30 -0.93
CA ARG A 91 14.47 -4.20 -0.46
C ARG A 91 15.02 -5.52 0.04
N HIS A 92 15.94 -6.14 -0.68
CA HIS A 92 16.61 -7.36 -0.24
C HIS A 92 17.22 -7.18 1.15
N ARG A 93 17.94 -6.07 1.37
CA ARG A 93 18.50 -5.75 2.69
C ARG A 93 17.43 -5.48 3.73
N SER A 94 16.37 -4.78 3.38
CA SER A 94 15.24 -4.49 4.28
C SER A 94 14.59 -5.77 4.78
N VAL A 95 14.23 -6.69 3.91
CA VAL A 95 13.51 -7.92 4.28
C VAL A 95 14.39 -8.94 4.99
N THR A 96 15.71 -8.89 4.79
CA THR A 96 16.69 -9.74 5.47
C THR A 96 17.31 -9.08 6.70
N GLY A 97 16.91 -7.83 7.01
CA GLY A 97 17.43 -7.07 8.16
C GLY A 97 18.91 -6.73 8.03
N LYS A 98 19.34 -6.20 6.89
CA LYS A 98 20.73 -5.84 6.53
C LYS A 98 20.87 -4.40 6.06
N LEU A 99 19.87 -3.55 6.25
CA LEU A 99 19.98 -2.14 5.85
C LEU A 99 21.01 -1.38 6.66
N ALA A 100 21.12 -1.64 7.97
CA ALA A 100 22.06 -0.98 8.84
C ALA A 100 23.55 -1.20 8.44
N GLU A 101 23.84 -2.30 7.72
CA GLU A 101 25.19 -2.57 7.17
C GLU A 101 25.64 -1.45 6.22
N VAL A 102 24.72 -0.80 5.52
CA VAL A 102 25.03 0.22 4.49
C VAL A 102 24.52 1.62 4.87
N THR A 103 23.52 1.73 5.73
CA THR A 103 22.88 3.02 6.10
C THR A 103 23.17 3.47 7.55
N GLY A 104 23.76 2.61 8.39
CA GLY A 104 24.04 2.91 9.79
C GLY A 104 22.84 2.73 10.71
N GLU A 105 22.88 3.38 11.87
CA GLU A 105 21.90 3.21 12.95
C GLU A 105 20.47 3.60 12.59
N ASP A 106 20.26 4.47 11.60
CA ASP A 106 18.94 4.93 11.17
C ASP A 106 17.97 3.77 10.84
N ASN A 107 18.50 2.64 10.33
CA ASN A 107 17.70 1.48 9.95
C ASN A 107 17.88 0.26 10.89
N LEU A 108 18.64 0.38 11.98
CA LEU A 108 18.86 -0.75 12.91
C LEU A 108 17.55 -1.25 13.53
N HIS A 109 16.63 -0.34 13.86
CA HIS A 109 15.30 -0.72 14.40
C HIS A 109 14.49 -1.51 13.38
N SER A 110 14.48 -1.08 12.12
CA SER A 110 13.82 -1.79 11.01
C SER A 110 14.42 -3.17 10.78
N ASP A 111 15.75 -3.28 10.81
CA ASP A 111 16.45 -4.57 10.66
C ASP A 111 16.10 -5.54 11.80
N LYS A 112 16.09 -5.07 13.03
CA LYS A 112 15.62 -5.87 14.18
C LYS A 112 14.20 -6.33 14.02
N GLN A 113 13.31 -5.48 13.52
CA GLN A 113 11.92 -5.82 13.26
C GLN A 113 11.78 -6.89 12.17
N SER A 114 12.43 -6.72 11.02
CA SER A 114 12.39 -7.68 9.91
C SER A 114 12.88 -9.06 10.31
N ARG A 115 13.99 -9.12 11.08
CA ARG A 115 14.54 -10.39 11.60
C ARG A 115 13.64 -10.99 12.66
N THR A 116 13.03 -10.21 13.54
CA THR A 116 12.10 -10.71 14.56
C THR A 116 10.84 -11.28 13.93
N ILE A 117 10.18 -10.55 13.02
CA ILE A 117 9.03 -11.04 12.24
C ILE A 117 9.44 -12.29 11.45
N GLY A 118 10.64 -12.27 10.83
CA GLY A 118 11.25 -13.43 10.23
C GLY A 118 10.86 -13.67 8.77
N PHE A 119 10.81 -12.64 7.94
CA PHE A 119 10.49 -12.77 6.50
C PHE A 119 11.41 -13.75 5.79
N GLU A 120 12.73 -13.65 6.01
CA GLU A 120 13.71 -14.58 5.43
C GLU A 120 13.54 -16.01 5.94
N ARG A 121 13.22 -16.19 7.24
CA ARG A 121 12.96 -17.53 7.79
C ARG A 121 11.74 -18.18 7.17
N ALA A 122 10.65 -17.43 7.01
CA ALA A 122 9.43 -17.90 6.36
C ALA A 122 9.67 -18.20 4.87
N ALA A 123 10.42 -17.35 4.16
CA ALA A 123 10.79 -17.54 2.77
C ALA A 123 11.63 -18.83 2.56
N LYS A 124 12.59 -19.12 3.45
CA LYS A 124 13.38 -20.36 3.43
C LYS A 124 12.54 -21.63 3.63
N LEU A 125 11.42 -21.54 4.37
CA LEU A 125 10.48 -22.64 4.52
C LEU A 125 9.61 -22.83 3.28
N GLU A 126 9.15 -21.71 2.68
CA GLU A 126 8.35 -21.73 1.46
C GLU A 126 9.14 -22.30 0.28
N LEU A 127 10.40 -21.88 0.10
CA LEU A 127 11.27 -22.34 -0.99
C LEU A 127 11.37 -23.86 -1.07
N LYS A 128 11.23 -24.56 0.08
CA LYS A 128 11.29 -26.04 0.13
C LYS A 128 9.99 -26.72 -0.32
N THR A 129 8.93 -25.95 -0.53
CA THR A 129 7.58 -26.49 -0.80
C THR A 129 6.98 -25.98 -2.11
N LEU A 130 7.73 -25.14 -2.84
CA LEU A 130 7.32 -24.70 -4.16
C LEU A 130 7.21 -25.91 -5.13
N ASP A 131 6.23 -25.83 -6.01
CA ASP A 131 6.18 -26.74 -7.15
C ASP A 131 7.32 -26.46 -8.15
N ASP A 132 7.64 -27.43 -8.99
CA ASP A 132 8.77 -27.37 -9.91
C ASP A 132 8.70 -26.17 -10.88
N ARG A 133 7.50 -25.80 -11.36
CA ARG A 133 7.31 -24.65 -12.28
C ARG A 133 7.58 -23.36 -11.57
N SER A 134 6.98 -23.13 -10.40
CA SER A 134 7.20 -21.92 -9.60
C SER A 134 8.67 -21.79 -9.17
N ALA A 135 9.29 -22.88 -8.73
CA ALA A 135 10.69 -22.92 -8.35
C ALA A 135 11.61 -22.55 -9.53
N SER A 136 11.38 -23.14 -10.71
CA SER A 136 12.11 -22.85 -11.94
C SER A 136 11.96 -21.37 -12.38
N SER A 137 10.73 -20.83 -12.29
CA SER A 137 10.45 -19.44 -12.67
C SER A 137 11.18 -18.45 -11.79
N ILE A 138 11.14 -18.65 -10.45
CA ILE A 138 11.85 -17.79 -9.49
C ILE A 138 13.37 -17.91 -9.66
N ASP A 139 13.87 -19.10 -9.94
CA ASP A 139 15.29 -19.33 -10.11
C ASP A 139 15.80 -18.68 -11.40
N SER A 140 15.06 -18.77 -12.51
CA SER A 140 15.37 -18.05 -13.75
C SER A 140 15.36 -16.54 -13.56
N TYR A 141 14.35 -15.99 -12.88
CA TYR A 141 14.30 -14.57 -12.51
C TYR A 141 15.52 -14.16 -11.68
N THR A 142 15.89 -14.96 -10.68
CA THR A 142 17.06 -14.76 -9.82
C THR A 142 18.35 -14.67 -10.65
N ARG A 143 18.55 -15.61 -11.59
CA ARG A 143 19.71 -15.60 -12.49
C ARG A 143 19.70 -14.37 -13.39
N GLY A 144 18.54 -13.94 -13.89
CA GLY A 144 18.41 -12.72 -14.68
C GLY A 144 18.84 -11.46 -13.92
N VAL A 145 18.40 -11.31 -12.66
CA VAL A 145 18.85 -10.19 -11.81
C VAL A 145 20.37 -10.22 -11.62
N ASN A 146 20.95 -11.39 -11.29
CA ASN A 146 22.38 -11.53 -11.07
C ASN A 146 23.18 -11.29 -12.37
N ALA A 147 22.71 -11.77 -13.51
CA ALA A 147 23.35 -11.51 -14.80
C ALA A 147 23.43 -10.00 -15.11
N TRP A 148 22.41 -9.22 -14.71
CA TRP A 148 22.50 -7.77 -14.81
C TRP A 148 23.49 -7.18 -13.82
N ILE A 149 23.53 -7.64 -12.56
CA ILE A 149 24.54 -7.20 -11.57
C ILE A 149 25.95 -7.39 -12.13
N ASP A 150 26.25 -8.57 -12.68
CA ASP A 150 27.55 -8.88 -13.28
C ASP A 150 27.86 -7.98 -14.50
N THR A 151 26.86 -7.73 -15.35
CA THR A 151 26.99 -6.84 -16.51
C THR A 151 27.26 -5.39 -16.10
N ALA A 152 26.63 -4.93 -15.01
CA ALA A 152 26.71 -3.55 -14.58
C ALA A 152 27.77 -3.27 -13.51
N ILE A 153 28.56 -4.25 -13.10
CA ILE A 153 29.46 -4.15 -11.93
C ILE A 153 30.40 -2.94 -11.97
N ASP A 154 30.92 -2.58 -13.15
CA ASP A 154 31.75 -1.40 -13.33
C ASP A 154 30.97 -0.09 -13.48
N LYS A 155 29.65 -0.18 -13.60
CA LYS A 155 28.74 0.95 -13.91
C LYS A 155 27.44 0.90 -13.09
N LEU A 156 27.55 0.56 -11.81
CA LEU A 156 26.41 0.50 -10.90
C LEU A 156 25.64 1.84 -10.81
N PRO A 157 24.35 1.84 -10.51
CA PRO A 157 23.58 3.03 -10.20
C PRO A 157 24.28 3.96 -9.18
N VAL A 158 24.02 5.26 -9.30
CA VAL A 158 24.71 6.30 -8.52
C VAL A 158 24.59 6.13 -7.01
N GLU A 159 23.51 5.55 -6.56
CA GLU A 159 23.22 5.31 -5.13
C GLU A 159 24.30 4.42 -4.48
N PHE A 160 24.82 3.43 -5.21
CA PHE A 160 25.91 2.59 -4.71
C PHE A 160 27.21 3.39 -4.54
N ASP A 161 27.50 4.30 -5.47
CA ASP A 161 28.65 5.18 -5.35
C ASP A 161 28.52 6.14 -4.15
N VAL A 162 27.35 6.79 -3.96
CA VAL A 162 27.18 7.79 -2.90
C VAL A 162 27.02 7.18 -1.51
N LEU A 163 26.49 5.98 -1.41
CA LEU A 163 26.37 5.25 -0.15
C LEU A 163 27.57 4.34 0.15
N ASP A 164 28.47 4.14 -0.83
CA ASP A 164 29.73 3.41 -0.70
C ASP A 164 29.56 1.95 -0.30
N TYR A 165 28.87 1.20 -1.18
CA TYR A 165 28.70 -0.24 -1.03
C TYR A 165 28.35 -0.89 -2.37
N GLU A 166 28.41 -2.22 -2.43
CA GLU A 166 28.06 -3.03 -3.61
C GLU A 166 26.75 -3.79 -3.39
N PRO A 167 26.01 -4.12 -4.47
CA PRO A 167 24.77 -4.88 -4.36
C PRO A 167 25.04 -6.30 -3.83
N LEU A 168 24.09 -6.83 -3.06
CA LEU A 168 24.05 -8.25 -2.72
C LEU A 168 23.67 -9.07 -3.96
N ALA A 169 24.26 -10.27 -4.09
CA ALA A 169 23.75 -11.24 -5.02
C ALA A 169 22.28 -11.55 -4.69
N TRP A 170 21.42 -11.53 -5.69
CA TRP A 170 20.00 -11.84 -5.53
C TRP A 170 19.82 -13.34 -5.32
N SER A 171 18.79 -13.75 -4.58
CA SER A 171 18.48 -15.17 -4.35
C SER A 171 16.98 -15.42 -4.46
N SER A 172 16.61 -16.65 -4.77
CA SER A 172 15.19 -17.07 -4.77
C SER A 172 14.52 -16.83 -3.41
N THR A 173 15.29 -16.99 -2.32
CA THR A 173 14.84 -16.60 -0.97
C THR A 173 14.55 -15.10 -0.86
N ALA A 174 15.35 -14.24 -1.52
CA ALA A 174 15.11 -12.79 -1.48
C ALA A 174 13.77 -12.43 -2.16
N THR A 175 13.46 -13.00 -3.32
CA THR A 175 12.15 -12.84 -3.98
C THR A 175 11.00 -13.23 -3.06
N LEU A 176 11.07 -14.39 -2.44
CA LEU A 176 10.04 -14.86 -1.50
C LEU A 176 9.94 -13.98 -0.25
N ALA A 177 11.07 -13.52 0.30
CA ALA A 177 11.08 -12.63 1.47
C ALA A 177 10.50 -11.24 1.14
N VAL A 178 10.76 -10.70 -0.06
CA VAL A 178 10.15 -9.47 -0.58
C VAL A 178 8.64 -9.63 -0.69
N MET A 179 8.15 -10.76 -1.19
CA MET A 179 6.71 -11.04 -1.24
C MET A 179 6.12 -11.22 0.16
N ARG A 180 6.82 -11.83 1.11
CA ARG A 180 6.37 -11.92 2.52
C ARG A 180 6.24 -10.56 3.18
N GLU A 181 7.18 -9.65 2.93
CA GLU A 181 7.09 -8.27 3.42
C GLU A 181 5.92 -7.53 2.75
N PHE A 182 5.70 -7.71 1.45
CA PHE A 182 4.52 -7.17 0.76
C PHE A 182 3.22 -7.61 1.43
N TRP A 183 3.06 -8.90 1.73
CA TRP A 183 1.88 -9.41 2.44
C TRP A 183 1.80 -8.88 3.88
N TRP A 184 2.93 -8.77 4.56
CA TRP A 184 2.99 -8.18 5.90
C TRP A 184 2.53 -6.73 5.92
N SER A 185 2.90 -5.93 4.96
CA SER A 185 2.48 -4.53 4.85
C SER A 185 0.96 -4.37 4.72
N LEU A 186 0.27 -5.39 4.21
CA LEU A 186 -1.20 -5.46 4.12
C LEU A 186 -1.86 -5.98 5.40
N THR A 187 -1.23 -6.94 6.08
CA THR A 187 -1.85 -7.71 7.15
C THR A 187 -1.24 -7.44 8.52
N GLY A 188 0.01 -6.99 8.60
CA GLY A 188 0.76 -6.84 9.85
C GLY A 188 0.24 -5.76 10.79
N ARG A 189 -0.19 -4.66 10.33
CA ARG A 189 -0.83 -3.48 10.96
C ARG A 189 -1.20 -3.67 12.45
N LEU A 190 -0.20 -3.91 13.31
CA LEU A 190 -0.40 -4.28 14.71
C LEU A 190 -1.11 -3.20 15.53
N GLN A 191 -1.03 -1.94 15.09
CA GLN A 191 -1.77 -0.83 15.71
C GLN A 191 -3.29 -1.04 15.68
N GLN A 192 -3.80 -1.78 14.68
CA GLN A 192 -5.23 -2.14 14.59
C GLN A 192 -5.66 -3.19 15.63
N ILE A 193 -4.73 -3.75 16.39
CA ILE A 193 -4.97 -4.60 17.57
C ILE A 193 -4.68 -3.81 18.84
N VAL A 194 -3.53 -3.14 18.91
CA VAL A 194 -3.06 -2.39 20.10
C VAL A 194 -3.97 -1.23 20.42
N GLY A 195 -4.42 -0.46 19.44
CA GLY A 195 -5.34 0.67 19.66
C GLY A 195 -6.66 0.24 20.29
N PRO A 196 -7.42 -0.69 19.67
CA PRO A 196 -8.62 -1.25 20.26
C PRO A 196 -8.40 -1.85 21.66
N GLU A 197 -7.33 -2.61 21.88
CA GLU A 197 -7.02 -3.16 23.21
C GLU A 197 -6.92 -2.10 24.28
N ARG A 198 -6.23 -1.00 23.99
CA ARG A 198 -6.12 0.11 24.93
C ARG A 198 -7.46 0.74 25.27
N VAL A 199 -8.35 0.89 24.26
CA VAL A 199 -9.71 1.39 24.49
C VAL A 199 -10.51 0.42 25.35
N ILE A 200 -10.47 -0.88 25.03
CA ILE A 200 -11.18 -1.93 25.77
C ILE A 200 -10.75 -1.94 27.25
N ARG A 201 -9.44 -1.78 27.53
CA ARG A 201 -8.92 -1.77 28.91
C ARG A 201 -9.23 -0.51 29.69
N HIS A 202 -9.41 0.63 29.03
CA HIS A 202 -9.59 1.92 29.70
C HIS A 202 -11.05 2.43 29.68
N THR A 203 -11.96 1.68 29.05
CA THR A 203 -13.37 2.08 28.93
C THR A 203 -14.32 0.89 29.19
N SER A 204 -15.64 1.13 29.14
CA SER A 204 -16.57 0.01 29.11
C SER A 204 -16.60 -0.64 27.72
N PRO A 205 -16.96 -1.94 27.60
CA PRO A 205 -17.11 -2.61 26.32
C PRO A 205 -18.06 -1.88 25.37
N GLU A 206 -19.17 -1.34 25.90
CA GLU A 206 -20.20 -0.62 25.12
C GLU A 206 -19.63 0.68 24.53
N LEU A 207 -18.78 1.38 25.29
CA LEU A 207 -18.14 2.60 24.79
C LEU A 207 -17.06 2.27 23.78
N ALA A 208 -16.28 1.22 24.02
CA ALA A 208 -15.27 0.73 23.06
C ALA A 208 -15.94 0.39 21.73
N ASP A 209 -17.03 -0.34 21.72
CA ASP A 209 -17.78 -0.68 20.50
C ASP A 209 -18.21 0.56 19.71
N LYS A 210 -18.70 1.60 20.40
CA LYS A 210 -19.11 2.85 19.74
C LYS A 210 -17.96 3.58 19.05
N PHE A 211 -16.78 3.59 19.68
CA PHE A 211 -15.57 4.20 19.11
C PHE A 211 -15.00 3.40 17.95
N LEU A 212 -15.12 2.08 17.99
CA LEU A 212 -14.57 1.19 16.99
C LEU A 212 -15.45 0.99 15.74
N GLN A 213 -16.58 1.71 15.66
CA GLN A 213 -17.49 1.66 14.51
C GLN A 213 -16.95 2.46 13.32
N PRO A 214 -17.13 2.00 12.06
CA PRO A 214 -16.79 2.81 10.87
C PRO A 214 -17.70 4.05 10.80
N GLU A 215 -17.20 5.11 10.20
CA GLU A 215 -17.98 6.32 9.96
C GLU A 215 -19.21 6.03 9.09
N ALA A 216 -19.07 5.20 8.06
CA ALA A 216 -20.14 4.82 7.16
C ALA A 216 -20.09 3.33 6.86
N ALA A 217 -21.18 2.61 7.11
CA ALA A 217 -21.28 1.19 6.75
C ALA A 217 -21.80 1.05 5.32
N GLU A 218 -21.06 0.31 4.51
CA GLU A 218 -21.44 -0.10 3.15
C GLU A 218 -20.91 -1.52 2.91
N TYR A 219 -21.69 -2.38 2.29
CA TYR A 219 -21.32 -3.78 1.99
C TYR A 219 -21.07 -4.00 0.52
N ILE A 220 -20.02 -4.77 0.20
CA ILE A 220 -19.69 -5.18 -1.17
C ILE A 220 -20.76 -6.17 -1.67
N VAL A 221 -21.02 -7.21 -0.88
CA VAL A 221 -22.06 -8.22 -1.11
C VAL A 221 -23.25 -7.88 -0.21
N PRO A 222 -24.32 -7.28 -0.72
CA PRO A 222 -25.49 -6.96 0.09
C PRO A 222 -26.26 -8.23 0.40
N ASP A 223 -26.77 -8.35 1.63
CA ASP A 223 -27.77 -9.36 1.97
C ASP A 223 -29.16 -8.86 1.53
N GLN A 224 -29.86 -9.66 0.77
CA GLN A 224 -31.22 -9.32 0.33
C GLN A 224 -32.26 -9.48 1.44
N SER A 225 -31.93 -10.13 2.57
CA SER A 225 -32.84 -10.49 3.66
C SER A 225 -32.71 -9.61 4.91
N CYS A 226 -31.67 -8.79 5.05
CA CYS A 226 -31.42 -8.00 6.24
C CYS A 226 -31.75 -6.52 6.07
N SER A 227 -32.75 -6.05 6.80
CA SER A 227 -32.82 -4.67 7.27
C SER A 227 -31.57 -4.36 8.08
N ALA A 228 -30.77 -3.43 7.59
CA ALA A 228 -29.53 -2.91 8.12
C ALA A 228 -29.29 -3.01 9.63
N GLU A 229 -29.01 -4.18 10.17
CA GLU A 229 -28.29 -4.29 11.42
C GLU A 229 -26.81 -4.01 11.13
N LEU A 230 -26.46 -2.77 11.36
CA LEU A 230 -25.12 -2.25 11.30
C LEU A 230 -24.30 -2.86 12.43
N HIS A 231 -23.62 -3.96 12.19
CA HIS A 231 -22.48 -4.35 13.00
C HIS A 231 -21.20 -4.01 12.23
N PRO A 232 -20.73 -2.81 12.40
CA PRO A 232 -19.55 -2.35 11.71
C PRO A 232 -18.31 -2.74 12.51
N GLU A 233 -17.55 -3.64 11.99
CA GLU A 233 -16.16 -3.76 12.34
C GLU A 233 -15.41 -2.76 11.46
N GLY A 234 -15.26 -1.54 11.92
CA GLY A 234 -14.60 -0.44 11.21
C GLY A 234 -13.54 0.25 12.06
N GLY A 235 -13.02 1.37 11.60
CA GLY A 235 -11.99 2.15 12.30
C GLY A 235 -10.56 1.72 11.97
N GLY A 236 -10.36 1.10 10.80
CA GLY A 236 -9.05 0.68 10.34
C GLY A 236 -8.47 1.52 9.21
N ASP A 237 -8.97 2.74 9.00
CA ASP A 237 -8.38 3.62 7.97
C ASP A 237 -7.12 4.29 8.52
N ASP A 238 -5.98 3.60 8.35
CA ASP A 238 -4.64 4.10 8.65
C ASP A 238 -4.04 4.89 7.46
N GLY A 239 -4.89 5.24 6.48
CA GLY A 239 -4.52 5.97 5.26
C GLY A 239 -3.89 5.10 4.18
N THR A 240 -3.89 3.78 4.35
CA THR A 240 -3.59 2.82 3.30
C THR A 240 -4.87 2.10 2.91
N GLY A 241 -5.00 1.77 1.64
CA GLY A 241 -6.22 1.14 1.16
C GLY A 241 -6.13 0.81 -0.31
N SER A 242 -7.25 0.83 -0.98
CA SER A 242 -7.33 0.66 -2.44
C SER A 242 -8.75 0.91 -2.90
N ASN A 243 -8.95 1.12 -4.19
CA ASN A 243 -10.26 0.96 -4.81
C ASN A 243 -10.16 -0.06 -5.95
N ASN A 244 -11.24 -0.78 -6.19
CA ASN A 244 -11.46 -1.46 -7.44
C ASN A 244 -12.96 -1.51 -7.76
N TRP A 245 -13.30 -1.52 -9.03
CA TRP A 245 -14.65 -1.80 -9.48
C TRP A 245 -14.65 -2.34 -10.91
N ILE A 246 -15.72 -3.04 -11.21
CA ILE A 246 -15.97 -3.60 -12.54
C ILE A 246 -17.41 -3.33 -12.94
N VAL A 247 -17.59 -2.88 -14.17
CA VAL A 247 -18.88 -2.71 -14.83
C VAL A 247 -19.06 -3.86 -15.78
N GLY A 248 -20.13 -4.63 -15.64
CA GLY A 248 -20.41 -5.79 -16.47
C GLY A 248 -20.92 -5.42 -17.86
N ALA A 249 -20.82 -6.34 -18.79
CA ALA A 249 -21.20 -6.20 -20.18
C ALA A 249 -22.60 -5.58 -20.41
N PRO A 250 -23.67 -5.97 -19.66
CA PRO A 250 -25.01 -5.40 -19.86
C PRO A 250 -25.14 -3.92 -19.50
N LYS A 251 -24.20 -3.38 -18.73
CA LYS A 251 -24.19 -1.99 -18.27
C LYS A 251 -23.12 -1.14 -18.93
N SER A 252 -22.12 -1.76 -19.52
CA SER A 252 -21.05 -1.10 -20.26
C SER A 252 -21.52 -0.59 -21.62
N THR A 253 -21.11 0.62 -22.03
CA THR A 253 -21.38 1.14 -23.36
C THR A 253 -20.59 0.45 -24.45
N THR A 254 -19.52 -0.28 -24.11
CA THR A 254 -18.71 -1.04 -25.07
C THR A 254 -19.24 -2.48 -25.30
N GLY A 255 -20.21 -2.91 -24.48
CA GLY A 255 -20.79 -4.25 -24.55
C GLY A 255 -19.94 -5.34 -23.90
N LEU A 256 -18.76 -5.00 -23.37
CA LEU A 256 -17.90 -5.89 -22.61
C LEU A 256 -17.49 -5.26 -21.26
N PRO A 257 -16.97 -6.03 -20.30
CA PRO A 257 -16.62 -5.53 -18.97
C PRO A 257 -15.56 -4.42 -18.99
N LEU A 258 -15.75 -3.43 -18.09
CA LEU A 258 -14.79 -2.36 -17.80
C LEU A 258 -14.27 -2.55 -16.38
N LEU A 259 -12.95 -2.67 -16.20
CA LEU A 259 -12.31 -2.79 -14.90
C LEU A 259 -11.49 -1.54 -14.57
N ALA A 260 -11.58 -1.07 -13.33
CA ALA A 260 -10.68 -0.06 -12.78
C ALA A 260 -10.15 -0.51 -11.42
N SER A 261 -8.89 -0.20 -11.14
CA SER A 261 -8.25 -0.48 -9.86
C SER A 261 -7.17 0.54 -9.53
N ASP A 262 -7.07 0.91 -8.25
CA ASP A 262 -6.04 1.78 -7.73
C ASP A 262 -5.63 1.38 -6.30
N PRO A 263 -4.46 0.74 -6.12
CA PRO A 263 -3.88 0.47 -4.81
C PRO A 263 -3.41 1.76 -4.13
N HIS A 264 -3.66 1.89 -2.83
CA HIS A 264 -3.22 3.02 -2.00
C HIS A 264 -2.15 2.58 -1.01
N TRP A 265 -1.01 3.25 -1.05
CA TRP A 265 0.16 2.94 -0.23
C TRP A 265 0.77 4.22 0.34
N PRO A 266 1.59 4.13 1.40
CA PRO A 266 2.52 5.20 1.71
C PRO A 266 3.31 5.60 0.46
N ILE A 267 3.63 6.88 0.33
CA ILE A 267 4.39 7.36 -0.83
C ILE A 267 5.78 6.75 -0.81
N HIS A 268 6.10 5.98 -1.83
CA HIS A 268 7.40 5.37 -2.05
C HIS A 268 8.05 5.92 -3.31
N PHE A 269 9.36 6.08 -3.26
CA PHE A 269 10.15 6.49 -4.41
C PHE A 269 11.54 5.88 -4.35
N PRO A 270 12.03 5.19 -5.40
CA PRO A 270 11.32 4.84 -6.65
C PRO A 270 10.01 4.08 -6.39
N ASP A 271 9.10 4.09 -7.38
CA ASP A 271 7.75 3.53 -7.25
C ASP A 271 7.77 2.05 -6.83
N LEU A 272 6.72 1.62 -6.12
CA LEU A 272 6.54 0.21 -5.72
C LEU A 272 6.31 -0.70 -6.93
N TRP A 273 5.61 -0.18 -7.92
CA TRP A 273 5.12 -0.90 -9.07
C TRP A 273 6.10 -0.83 -10.22
N TYR A 274 6.21 -1.94 -10.94
CA TYR A 274 7.00 -2.06 -12.14
C TYR A 274 6.13 -2.62 -13.25
N GLU A 275 5.87 -1.83 -14.28
CA GLU A 275 5.07 -2.25 -15.42
C GLU A 275 5.88 -3.12 -16.36
N GLN A 276 5.27 -4.22 -16.85
CA GLN A 276 5.93 -5.16 -17.75
C GLN A 276 4.92 -5.91 -18.61
N HIS A 277 5.33 -6.27 -19.82
CA HIS A 277 4.60 -7.12 -20.74
C HIS A 277 5.39 -8.41 -20.99
N LEU A 278 4.81 -9.55 -20.67
CA LEU A 278 5.41 -10.87 -20.71
C LEU A 278 4.74 -11.70 -21.82
N VAL A 279 5.51 -12.11 -22.82
CA VAL A 279 5.02 -12.93 -23.95
C VAL A 279 5.89 -14.17 -24.09
N GLY A 280 5.27 -15.33 -23.85
CA GLY A 280 5.88 -16.65 -23.95
C GLY A 280 4.91 -17.66 -24.60
N PRO A 281 5.24 -18.96 -24.60
CA PRO A 281 4.42 -19.99 -25.24
C PRO A 281 2.98 -20.03 -24.73
N GLU A 282 2.78 -19.86 -23.42
CA GLU A 282 1.50 -19.97 -22.74
C GLU A 282 1.10 -18.70 -21.98
N ILE A 283 1.85 -17.61 -22.16
CA ILE A 283 1.65 -16.35 -21.44
C ILE A 283 1.66 -15.19 -22.43
N ASP A 284 0.67 -14.32 -22.31
CA ASP A 284 0.63 -13.00 -22.95
C ASP A 284 -0.07 -12.06 -21.95
N CYS A 285 0.73 -11.48 -21.04
CA CYS A 285 0.24 -10.78 -19.86
C CYS A 285 0.93 -9.43 -19.70
N ILE A 286 0.14 -8.36 -19.49
CA ILE A 286 0.63 -7.01 -19.22
C ILE A 286 0.03 -6.43 -17.94
N GLY A 287 0.82 -5.63 -17.24
CA GLY A 287 0.37 -4.93 -16.04
C GLY A 287 1.51 -4.61 -15.08
N ALA A 288 1.18 -4.40 -13.83
CA ALA A 288 2.11 -4.03 -12.79
C ALA A 288 2.52 -5.22 -11.91
N ALA A 289 3.82 -5.45 -11.79
CA ALA A 289 4.47 -6.32 -10.83
C ALA A 289 4.93 -5.50 -9.61
N TYR A 290 5.19 -6.17 -8.49
CA TYR A 290 5.89 -5.58 -7.36
C TYR A 290 7.39 -5.66 -7.61
N ALA A 291 8.13 -4.53 -7.57
CA ALA A 291 9.56 -4.55 -7.85
C ALA A 291 10.31 -5.52 -6.92
N GLY A 292 10.99 -6.50 -7.49
CA GLY A 292 11.63 -7.63 -6.81
C GLY A 292 10.84 -8.94 -6.86
N ALA A 293 9.70 -8.95 -7.57
CA ALA A 293 8.91 -10.15 -7.83
C ALA A 293 8.55 -10.26 -9.33
N PRO A 294 8.61 -11.48 -9.92
CA PRO A 294 8.42 -11.63 -11.36
C PRO A 294 6.96 -11.49 -11.84
N PRO A 295 5.88 -11.98 -11.14
CA PRO A 295 4.55 -12.01 -11.73
C PRO A 295 3.84 -10.65 -11.69
N VAL A 296 2.99 -10.43 -12.69
CA VAL A 296 2.04 -9.31 -12.73
C VAL A 296 0.97 -9.52 -11.66
N ILE A 297 0.80 -8.53 -10.76
CA ILE A 297 -0.16 -8.55 -9.66
C ILE A 297 -1.50 -7.92 -10.05
N PHE A 298 -1.45 -6.84 -10.82
CA PHE A 298 -2.62 -6.13 -11.38
C PHE A 298 -2.44 -6.06 -12.90
N GLY A 299 -3.37 -6.61 -13.66
CA GLY A 299 -3.18 -6.61 -15.09
C GLY A 299 -4.22 -7.40 -15.86
N ARG A 300 -3.82 -7.76 -17.06
CA ARG A 300 -4.62 -8.59 -17.95
C ARG A 300 -3.77 -9.55 -18.79
N THR A 301 -4.39 -10.64 -19.20
CA THR A 301 -4.05 -11.36 -20.43
C THR A 301 -4.86 -10.82 -21.60
N ARG A 302 -4.79 -11.44 -22.77
CA ARG A 302 -5.68 -11.05 -23.89
C ARG A 302 -7.14 -11.28 -23.58
N HIS A 303 -7.45 -12.31 -22.82
CA HIS A 303 -8.80 -12.83 -22.62
C HIS A 303 -9.39 -12.52 -21.26
N ALA A 304 -8.56 -12.25 -20.25
CA ALA A 304 -9.02 -12.05 -18.89
C ALA A 304 -8.28 -10.90 -18.19
N THR A 305 -8.90 -10.33 -17.15
CA THR A 305 -8.32 -9.25 -16.34
C THR A 305 -8.64 -9.45 -14.88
N TRP A 306 -7.74 -8.98 -14.00
CA TRP A 306 -7.91 -9.07 -12.55
C TRP A 306 -7.31 -7.86 -11.82
N ALA A 307 -7.92 -7.55 -10.69
CA ALA A 307 -7.39 -6.57 -9.75
C ALA A 307 -7.85 -6.91 -8.33
N ARG A 308 -7.22 -6.30 -7.33
CA ARG A 308 -7.44 -6.63 -5.93
C ARG A 308 -7.40 -5.40 -5.06
N THR A 309 -8.18 -5.42 -3.95
CA THR A 309 -7.98 -4.52 -2.83
C THR A 309 -7.72 -5.33 -1.56
N ASN A 310 -7.01 -4.75 -0.59
CA ASN A 310 -6.87 -5.38 0.71
C ASN A 310 -8.24 -5.51 1.37
N ASN A 311 -8.55 -6.71 1.88
CA ASN A 311 -9.81 -6.98 2.57
C ASN A 311 -9.78 -6.53 4.03
N SER A 312 -8.61 -6.49 4.65
CA SER A 312 -8.40 -6.11 6.07
C SER A 312 -9.00 -7.06 7.11
N SER A 313 -9.46 -8.27 6.71
CA SER A 313 -9.78 -9.32 7.69
C SER A 313 -8.54 -9.74 8.49
N SER A 314 -8.76 -10.12 9.74
CA SER A 314 -7.66 -10.40 10.66
C SER A 314 -7.00 -11.74 10.40
N THR A 315 -5.76 -11.74 9.90
CA THR A 315 -4.90 -12.91 9.65
C THR A 315 -3.71 -12.98 10.60
N ARG A 316 -3.75 -12.20 11.67
CA ARG A 316 -2.75 -12.16 12.76
C ARG A 316 -3.43 -11.85 14.07
N ASP A 317 -2.79 -12.28 15.17
CA ASP A 317 -3.17 -11.96 16.54
C ASP A 317 -1.95 -11.68 17.41
N LEU A 318 -2.15 -10.89 18.46
CA LEU A 318 -1.20 -10.65 19.52
C LEU A 318 -1.68 -11.37 20.78
N TYR A 319 -0.82 -12.21 21.37
CA TYR A 319 -1.14 -13.00 22.55
C TYR A 319 -0.32 -12.55 23.76
N HIS A 320 -0.99 -12.30 24.88
CA HIS A 320 -0.34 -12.17 26.17
C HIS A 320 0.12 -13.56 26.64
N GLU A 321 1.44 -13.76 26.69
CA GLU A 321 2.05 -14.99 27.17
C GLU A 321 2.22 -14.95 28.69
N GLN A 322 1.93 -16.06 29.35
CA GLN A 322 2.15 -16.19 30.77
C GLN A 322 3.54 -16.76 31.03
N VAL A 323 4.42 -15.98 31.63
CA VAL A 323 5.75 -16.47 32.10
C VAL A 323 5.56 -17.45 33.23
N ASP A 324 6.33 -18.54 33.22
CA ASP A 324 6.37 -19.48 34.37
C ASP A 324 6.88 -18.76 35.63
N PRO A 325 6.08 -18.68 36.70
CA PRO A 325 6.47 -17.95 37.92
C PRO A 325 7.70 -18.52 38.58
N ASN A 326 8.03 -19.80 38.33
CA ASN A 326 9.20 -20.48 38.90
C ASN A 326 10.44 -20.42 37.99
N ASN A 327 10.26 -20.05 36.70
CA ASN A 327 11.36 -20.02 35.74
C ASN A 327 11.13 -18.98 34.64
N PRO A 328 11.71 -17.78 34.68
CA PRO A 328 11.48 -16.71 33.69
C PRO A 328 12.04 -17.00 32.31
N SER A 329 12.77 -18.12 32.13
CA SER A 329 13.18 -18.59 30.78
C SER A 329 12.13 -19.46 30.11
N LYS A 330 10.97 -19.67 30.74
CA LYS A 330 9.86 -20.49 30.26
C LYS A 330 8.54 -19.71 30.26
N TYR A 331 7.61 -20.16 29.47
CA TYR A 331 6.23 -19.69 29.46
C TYR A 331 5.25 -20.86 29.62
N ILE A 332 4.03 -20.57 30.01
CA ILE A 332 2.97 -21.57 30.16
C ILE A 332 2.22 -21.71 28.82
N ASP A 333 2.24 -22.93 28.27
CA ASP A 333 1.48 -23.31 27.09
C ASP A 333 0.47 -24.40 27.47
N GLY A 334 -0.80 -24.02 27.56
CA GLY A 334 -1.83 -24.84 28.20
C GLY A 334 -1.49 -25.11 29.67
N ILE A 335 -1.15 -26.34 30.01
CA ILE A 335 -0.73 -26.75 31.37
C ILE A 335 0.77 -27.01 31.47
N GLN A 336 1.54 -26.80 30.42
CA GLN A 336 2.96 -27.15 30.38
C GLN A 336 3.86 -25.91 30.52
N SER A 337 4.94 -26.03 31.27
CA SER A 337 6.02 -25.05 31.32
C SER A 337 7.01 -25.33 30.18
N VAL A 338 6.98 -24.53 29.15
CA VAL A 338 7.76 -24.68 27.89
C VAL A 338 8.86 -23.62 27.83
N PRO A 339 10.13 -23.97 27.50
CA PRO A 339 11.17 -22.98 27.32
C PRO A 339 10.90 -22.12 26.08
N PHE A 340 11.23 -20.81 26.16
CA PHE A 340 11.33 -20.00 24.95
C PHE A 340 12.42 -20.56 24.04
N GLU A 341 12.09 -20.74 22.75
CA GLU A 341 13.12 -20.92 21.74
C GLU A 341 13.85 -19.59 21.55
N ILE A 342 15.18 -19.60 21.55
CA ILE A 342 15.99 -18.38 21.50
C ILE A 342 16.83 -18.37 20.23
N ILE A 343 16.56 -17.41 19.35
CA ILE A 343 17.42 -17.10 18.22
C ILE A 343 18.32 -15.92 18.61
N ARG A 344 19.63 -16.08 18.40
CA ARG A 344 20.64 -15.03 18.60
C ARG A 344 21.27 -14.69 17.27
N GLU A 345 21.23 -13.44 16.92
CA GLU A 345 21.77 -12.92 15.67
C GLU A 345 22.62 -11.67 15.95
N GLN A 346 23.54 -11.38 15.04
CA GLN A 346 24.30 -10.14 15.03
C GLN A 346 23.96 -9.35 13.77
N ILE A 347 23.76 -8.05 13.93
CA ILE A 347 23.48 -7.11 12.85
C ILE A 347 24.68 -6.19 12.72
N ALA A 348 25.32 -6.21 11.56
CA ALA A 348 26.36 -5.25 11.24
C ALA A 348 25.75 -3.85 11.07
N VAL A 349 26.38 -2.85 11.66
CA VAL A 349 25.93 -1.45 11.62
C VAL A 349 27.06 -0.58 11.13
N LYS A 350 26.91 0.06 9.97
CA LYS A 350 27.90 0.94 9.38
C LYS A 350 28.31 2.04 10.36
N GLY A 351 29.57 2.09 10.70
CA GLY A 351 30.14 3.07 11.63
C GLY A 351 30.03 2.71 13.13
N SER A 352 29.30 1.64 13.52
CA SER A 352 29.06 1.29 14.93
C SER A 352 29.42 -0.18 15.27
N GLY A 353 29.80 -1.02 14.30
CA GLY A 353 30.18 -2.41 14.53
C GLY A 353 28.99 -3.37 14.53
N LEU A 354 28.94 -4.30 15.51
CA LEU A 354 27.91 -5.33 15.60
C LEU A 354 26.89 -5.01 16.70
N SER A 355 25.60 -5.10 16.38
CA SER A 355 24.50 -5.03 17.34
C SER A 355 23.91 -6.42 17.57
N GLU A 356 23.76 -6.82 18.81
CA GLU A 356 23.12 -8.11 19.15
C GLU A 356 21.59 -8.00 19.04
N LEU A 357 20.98 -9.08 18.54
CA LEU A 357 19.54 -9.30 18.53
C LEU A 357 19.24 -10.65 19.17
N LYS A 358 18.40 -10.62 20.21
CA LYS A 358 17.82 -11.82 20.84
C LYS A 358 16.35 -11.87 20.51
N ILE A 359 15.89 -12.92 19.82
CA ILE A 359 14.49 -13.19 19.51
C ILE A 359 14.03 -14.36 20.37
N ASN A 360 13.03 -14.12 21.20
CA ASN A 360 12.34 -15.18 21.92
C ASN A 360 11.12 -15.63 21.11
N LEU A 361 10.97 -16.92 20.88
CA LEU A 361 9.84 -17.52 20.19
C LEU A 361 9.01 -18.37 21.16
N THR A 362 7.70 -18.32 20.97
CA THR A 362 6.73 -19.26 21.55
C THR A 362 6.18 -20.15 20.45
N THR A 363 5.32 -21.11 20.77
CA THR A 363 4.57 -21.91 19.79
C THR A 363 3.65 -21.07 18.89
N ARG A 364 3.32 -19.86 19.33
CA ARG A 364 2.50 -18.89 18.54
C ARG A 364 3.34 -18.01 17.63
N GLY A 365 4.62 -17.79 17.96
CA GLY A 365 5.54 -16.99 17.16
C GLY A 365 6.45 -16.09 18.00
N PRO A 366 7.09 -15.06 17.41
CA PRO A 366 8.06 -14.20 18.08
C PRO A 366 7.40 -13.26 19.08
N ILE A 367 8.16 -12.96 20.16
CA ILE A 367 7.83 -11.87 21.10
C ILE A 367 8.14 -10.53 20.43
N VAL A 368 7.15 -9.64 20.39
CA VAL A 368 7.19 -8.39 19.60
C VAL A 368 7.05 -7.11 20.42
N ASN A 369 7.11 -7.16 21.73
CA ASN A 369 6.95 -5.99 22.62
C ASN A 369 7.75 -4.76 22.18
N GLN A 370 8.98 -4.96 21.69
CA GLN A 370 9.86 -3.86 21.25
C GLN A 370 9.37 -3.12 19.97
N PHE A 371 8.37 -3.68 19.26
CA PHE A 371 7.86 -3.13 18.00
C PHE A 371 6.41 -2.65 18.08
N ILE A 372 5.81 -2.76 19.26
CA ILE A 372 4.45 -2.29 19.52
C ILE A 372 4.47 -1.33 20.72
N PRO A 373 3.58 -0.32 20.74
CA PRO A 373 3.38 0.45 21.96
C PRO A 373 2.85 -0.45 23.09
N SER A 374 3.20 -0.14 24.34
CA SER A 374 2.64 -0.83 25.50
C SER A 374 1.12 -0.80 25.47
N VAL A 375 0.48 -1.93 25.74
CA VAL A 375 -0.98 -2.06 25.81
C VAL A 375 -1.50 -1.94 27.23
N ASP A 376 -0.66 -2.19 28.24
CA ASP A 376 -1.00 -2.06 29.66
C ASP A 376 -0.08 -1.04 30.36
N PRO A 377 -0.62 0.03 30.98
CA PRO A 377 0.18 1.01 31.70
C PRO A 377 0.91 0.43 32.91
N HIS A 378 0.49 -0.73 33.41
CA HIS A 378 1.14 -1.43 34.54
C HIS A 378 2.26 -2.38 34.09
N GLY A 379 2.53 -2.46 32.80
CA GLY A 379 3.57 -3.28 32.17
C GLY A 379 3.01 -4.50 31.47
N ASP A 380 3.37 -4.64 30.20
CA ASP A 380 3.05 -5.82 29.42
C ASP A 380 4.00 -6.96 29.81
N GLY A 381 3.45 -8.15 30.04
CA GLY A 381 4.20 -9.40 29.94
C GLY A 381 4.67 -9.62 28.48
N PRO A 382 5.29 -10.76 28.16
CA PRO A 382 5.66 -11.06 26.78
C PRO A 382 4.42 -11.13 25.88
N ILE A 383 4.47 -10.43 24.76
CA ILE A 383 3.41 -10.45 23.74
C ILE A 383 3.97 -11.13 22.50
N SER A 384 3.41 -12.29 22.15
CA SER A 384 3.77 -13.01 20.94
C SER A 384 2.88 -12.63 19.76
N LEU A 385 3.47 -12.70 18.55
CA LEU A 385 2.78 -12.49 17.28
C LEU A 385 2.49 -13.84 16.63
N LYS A 386 1.21 -14.17 16.45
CA LYS A 386 0.77 -15.24 15.57
C LYS A 386 0.29 -14.65 14.26
N TRP A 387 0.95 -14.98 13.15
CA TRP A 387 0.66 -14.48 11.82
C TRP A 387 0.66 -15.62 10.81
N ILE A 388 -0.37 -15.68 9.97
CA ILE A 388 -0.48 -16.70 8.92
C ILE A 388 0.77 -16.74 8.01
N GLY A 389 1.45 -15.61 7.83
CA GLY A 389 2.68 -15.52 7.05
C GLY A 389 3.89 -16.28 7.62
N HIS A 390 3.80 -16.82 8.85
CA HIS A 390 4.80 -17.75 9.39
C HIS A 390 4.58 -19.20 8.92
N GLU A 391 3.43 -19.50 8.32
CA GLU A 391 3.12 -20.82 7.81
C GLU A 391 3.75 -21.07 6.43
N ARG A 392 3.76 -22.32 6.03
CA ARG A 392 4.15 -22.72 4.67
C ARG A 392 2.99 -22.40 3.72
N ILE A 393 3.21 -21.49 2.80
CA ILE A 393 2.19 -20.97 1.89
C ILE A 393 2.81 -20.86 0.49
N ASP A 394 2.02 -21.21 -0.52
CA ASP A 394 2.42 -21.26 -1.94
C ASP A 394 1.58 -20.26 -2.78
N ASP A 395 1.42 -19.04 -2.29
CA ASP A 395 0.60 -18.03 -2.98
C ASP A 395 1.29 -17.43 -4.21
N LEU A 396 2.60 -17.59 -4.32
CA LEU A 396 3.33 -17.14 -5.51
C LEU A 396 2.96 -17.98 -6.73
N LYS A 397 2.69 -19.28 -6.54
CA LYS A 397 2.10 -20.15 -7.57
C LYS A 397 0.82 -19.55 -8.15
N SER A 398 -0.13 -19.14 -7.28
CA SER A 398 -1.38 -18.53 -7.73
C SER A 398 -1.17 -17.23 -8.50
N LEU A 399 -0.11 -16.46 -8.21
CA LEU A 399 0.25 -15.27 -9.02
C LEU A 399 0.75 -15.67 -10.42
N PHE A 400 1.62 -16.69 -10.52
CA PHE A 400 2.04 -17.22 -11.82
C PHE A 400 0.86 -17.74 -12.62
N GLU A 401 -0.02 -18.53 -12.00
CA GLU A 401 -1.23 -19.06 -12.65
C GLU A 401 -2.16 -17.94 -13.16
N LEU A 402 -2.34 -16.86 -12.42
CA LEU A 402 -3.11 -15.70 -12.88
C LEU A 402 -2.54 -15.07 -14.16
N ASN A 403 -1.22 -15.08 -14.33
CA ASN A 403 -0.59 -14.54 -15.52
C ASN A 403 -0.84 -15.39 -16.78
N HIS A 404 -1.36 -16.60 -16.61
CA HIS A 404 -1.78 -17.51 -17.69
C HIS A 404 -3.30 -17.57 -17.88
N ALA A 405 -4.09 -16.97 -16.98
CA ALA A 405 -5.54 -17.10 -16.97
C ALA A 405 -6.21 -16.62 -18.26
N GLN A 406 -7.13 -17.43 -18.81
CA GLN A 406 -7.82 -17.16 -20.07
C GLN A 406 -9.31 -16.86 -19.86
N SER A 407 -9.85 -17.02 -18.65
CA SER A 407 -11.27 -16.82 -18.36
C SER A 407 -11.52 -16.35 -16.93
N ALA A 408 -12.70 -15.79 -16.69
CA ALA A 408 -13.18 -15.42 -15.38
C ALA A 408 -13.30 -16.62 -14.44
N ASP A 409 -13.68 -17.78 -14.95
CA ASP A 409 -13.81 -19.02 -14.18
C ASP A 409 -12.45 -19.57 -13.74
N GLU A 410 -11.43 -19.49 -14.61
CA GLU A 410 -10.06 -19.83 -14.23
C GLU A 410 -9.54 -18.91 -13.14
N ILE A 411 -9.72 -17.60 -13.26
CA ILE A 411 -9.33 -16.65 -12.20
C ILE A 411 -10.02 -16.98 -10.89
N LYS A 412 -11.33 -17.26 -10.91
CA LYS A 412 -12.08 -17.64 -9.70
C LYS A 412 -11.53 -18.93 -9.09
N SER A 413 -11.20 -19.93 -9.90
CA SER A 413 -10.59 -21.18 -9.44
C SER A 413 -9.23 -20.95 -8.78
N ILE A 414 -8.37 -20.12 -9.38
CA ILE A 414 -7.07 -19.75 -8.81
C ILE A 414 -7.26 -19.00 -7.47
N LEU A 415 -8.20 -18.09 -7.39
CA LEU A 415 -8.50 -17.34 -6.16
C LEU A 415 -8.99 -18.25 -5.02
N SER A 416 -9.60 -19.41 -5.30
CA SER A 416 -10.02 -20.36 -4.28
C SER A 416 -8.82 -21.06 -3.59
N THR A 417 -7.67 -21.11 -4.24
CA THR A 417 -6.43 -21.66 -3.67
C THR A 417 -5.59 -20.64 -2.89
N TRP A 418 -5.93 -19.35 -2.98
CA TRP A 418 -5.22 -18.26 -2.34
C TRP A 418 -5.30 -18.31 -0.81
N ARG A 419 -4.22 -18.02 -0.08
CA ARG A 419 -4.13 -18.23 1.38
C ARG A 419 -3.62 -17.07 2.19
N LEU A 420 -2.51 -16.41 1.81
CA LEU A 420 -1.72 -15.60 2.73
C LEU A 420 -2.35 -14.27 3.12
N SER A 421 -2.83 -13.48 2.17
CA SER A 421 -3.53 -12.23 2.46
C SER A 421 -4.97 -12.32 2.02
N VAL A 422 -5.86 -11.62 2.73
CA VAL A 422 -7.27 -11.62 2.35
C VAL A 422 -7.51 -10.52 1.34
N TRP A 423 -8.04 -10.88 0.18
CA TRP A 423 -8.30 -9.99 -0.93
C TRP A 423 -9.79 -9.79 -1.22
N ASN A 424 -10.12 -8.61 -1.62
CA ASN A 424 -11.31 -8.31 -2.41
C ASN A 424 -10.88 -8.34 -3.89
N ALA A 425 -10.92 -9.49 -4.50
CA ALA A 425 -10.54 -9.65 -5.90
C ALA A 425 -11.73 -9.38 -6.82
N ILE A 426 -11.49 -8.66 -7.91
CA ILE A 426 -12.41 -8.51 -9.04
C ILE A 426 -11.78 -9.08 -10.29
N TYR A 427 -12.59 -9.61 -11.18
CA TYR A 427 -12.12 -10.26 -12.40
C TYR A 427 -13.16 -10.22 -13.51
N ALA A 428 -12.72 -10.26 -14.77
CA ALA A 428 -13.57 -10.38 -15.94
C ALA A 428 -12.88 -11.08 -17.10
N ASP A 429 -13.69 -11.47 -18.10
CA ASP A 429 -13.22 -12.02 -19.36
C ASP A 429 -13.89 -11.35 -20.58
N ASP A 430 -13.39 -11.68 -21.77
CA ASP A 430 -13.89 -11.23 -23.06
C ASP A 430 -15.18 -11.94 -23.50
N ASN A 431 -15.65 -12.95 -22.76
CA ASN A 431 -16.98 -13.54 -22.92
C ASN A 431 -18.07 -12.76 -22.18
N GLY A 432 -17.69 -11.69 -21.47
CA GLY A 432 -18.61 -10.82 -20.74
C GLY A 432 -18.84 -11.25 -19.29
N ASN A 433 -18.19 -12.30 -18.80
CA ASN A 433 -18.28 -12.71 -17.41
C ASN A 433 -17.45 -11.77 -16.53
N TYR A 434 -17.96 -11.52 -15.32
CA TYR A 434 -17.27 -10.70 -14.34
C TYR A 434 -17.69 -11.07 -12.90
N GLY A 435 -16.84 -10.76 -11.95
CA GLY A 435 -17.16 -11.12 -10.59
C GLY A 435 -16.33 -10.39 -9.54
N TYR A 436 -16.69 -10.72 -8.30
CA TYR A 436 -15.97 -10.39 -7.07
C TYR A 436 -15.80 -11.68 -6.27
N GLN A 437 -14.64 -11.86 -5.68
CA GLN A 437 -14.39 -12.95 -4.75
C GLN A 437 -13.55 -12.45 -3.58
N MET A 438 -14.04 -12.64 -2.35
CA MET A 438 -13.22 -12.61 -1.16
C MET A 438 -12.38 -13.86 -1.12
N SER A 439 -11.06 -13.75 -1.00
CA SER A 439 -10.14 -14.89 -1.01
C SER A 439 -9.08 -14.77 0.07
N GLY A 440 -8.64 -15.89 0.61
CA GLY A 440 -7.60 -15.98 1.63
C GLY A 440 -7.99 -16.89 2.80
N ASN A 441 -6.99 -17.40 3.50
CA ASN A 441 -7.22 -18.17 4.74
C ASN A 441 -7.42 -17.22 5.90
N ILE A 442 -8.59 -17.28 6.53
CA ILE A 442 -8.92 -16.44 7.69
C ILE A 442 -9.04 -17.33 8.91
N PRO A 443 -8.21 -17.13 9.94
CA PRO A 443 -8.27 -17.95 11.15
C PRO A 443 -9.64 -17.89 11.83
N LYS A 444 -10.18 -19.04 12.18
CA LYS A 444 -11.39 -19.18 13.02
C LYS A 444 -11.02 -19.08 14.49
N ARG A 445 -11.83 -18.33 15.24
CA ARG A 445 -11.67 -18.08 16.69
C ARG A 445 -13.01 -18.11 17.35
N GLU A 446 -13.12 -18.70 18.55
CA GLU A 446 -14.39 -18.71 19.30
C GLU A 446 -14.67 -17.33 19.90
N ARG A 447 -13.67 -16.71 20.56
CA ARG A 447 -13.81 -15.37 21.12
C ARG A 447 -13.63 -14.30 20.06
N LYS A 448 -14.62 -13.42 19.92
CA LYS A 448 -14.56 -12.24 19.08
C LYS A 448 -13.95 -11.08 19.85
N THR A 449 -12.74 -10.69 19.52
CA THR A 449 -12.11 -9.49 20.04
C THR A 449 -11.33 -8.79 18.94
N ARG A 450 -11.26 -7.47 19.03
CA ARG A 450 -10.40 -6.63 18.19
C ARG A 450 -9.08 -6.29 18.88
N GLY A 451 -8.97 -6.59 20.17
CA GLY A 451 -7.78 -6.41 20.97
C GLY A 451 -6.86 -7.63 20.97
N THR A 452 -6.02 -7.69 21.97
CA THR A 452 -5.11 -8.80 22.22
C THR A 452 -5.85 -10.04 22.75
N ARG A 453 -5.18 -11.18 22.72
CA ARG A 453 -5.70 -12.48 23.16
C ARG A 453 -4.92 -12.99 24.36
N ASP A 454 -5.55 -13.84 25.16
CA ASP A 454 -4.91 -14.56 26.25
C ASP A 454 -4.36 -15.90 25.71
N ALA A 455 -3.06 -16.11 25.87
CA ALA A 455 -2.39 -17.33 25.44
C ALA A 455 -2.86 -18.59 26.19
N SER A 456 -3.41 -18.43 27.40
CA SER A 456 -3.93 -19.51 28.24
C SER A 456 -5.40 -19.87 27.95
N ALA A 457 -6.15 -18.97 27.29
CA ALA A 457 -7.56 -19.16 26.98
C ALA A 457 -7.77 -20.01 25.72
N LEU A 458 -8.53 -21.07 25.81
CA LEU A 458 -8.81 -21.96 24.66
C LEU A 458 -9.64 -21.25 23.59
N GLU A 459 -10.60 -20.43 23.97
CA GLU A 459 -11.46 -19.65 23.09
C GLU A 459 -10.69 -18.59 22.25
N ASP A 460 -9.45 -18.29 22.66
CA ASP A 460 -8.56 -17.36 21.94
C ASP A 460 -7.68 -18.04 20.88
N GLN A 461 -7.57 -19.36 20.95
CA GLN A 461 -6.71 -20.09 20.02
C GLN A 461 -7.34 -20.14 18.60
N TRP A 462 -6.47 -20.27 17.61
CA TRP A 462 -6.91 -20.58 16.25
C TRP A 462 -7.36 -22.05 16.18
N ILE A 463 -8.62 -22.25 15.79
CA ILE A 463 -9.23 -23.58 15.68
C ILE A 463 -9.34 -24.07 14.22
N GLY A 464 -8.66 -23.42 13.30
CA GLY A 464 -8.66 -23.71 11.87
C GLY A 464 -8.82 -22.44 11.03
N TYR A 465 -9.18 -22.61 9.77
CA TYR A 465 -9.39 -21.53 8.81
C TYR A 465 -10.80 -21.57 8.23
N SER A 466 -11.28 -20.41 7.76
CA SER A 466 -12.51 -20.31 6.98
C SER A 466 -12.33 -21.09 5.69
N ASP A 467 -13.39 -21.76 5.28
CA ASP A 467 -13.45 -22.42 3.99
C ASP A 467 -13.57 -21.35 2.89
N THR A 468 -12.63 -21.34 1.96
CA THR A 468 -12.56 -20.36 0.88
C THR A 468 -13.80 -20.36 -0.01
N ASP A 469 -14.43 -21.53 -0.20
CA ASP A 469 -15.64 -21.66 -1.01
C ASP A 469 -16.88 -21.04 -0.34
N THR A 470 -16.81 -20.82 0.97
CA THR A 470 -17.89 -20.18 1.73
C THR A 470 -17.71 -18.65 1.88
N LEU A 471 -16.58 -18.11 1.44
CA LEU A 471 -16.32 -16.67 1.52
C LEU A 471 -17.21 -15.90 0.54
N PRO A 472 -17.61 -14.64 0.91
CA PRO A 472 -18.48 -13.83 0.07
C PRO A 472 -17.96 -13.66 -1.35
N GLY A 473 -18.82 -13.89 -2.33
CA GLY A 473 -18.52 -13.75 -3.76
C GLY A 473 -19.74 -13.29 -4.56
N LEU A 474 -19.49 -12.73 -5.73
CA LEU A 474 -20.52 -12.33 -6.70
C LEU A 474 -20.04 -12.78 -8.09
N HIS A 475 -20.92 -13.41 -8.84
CA HIS A 475 -20.70 -13.76 -10.23
C HIS A 475 -21.84 -13.21 -11.09
N ASN A 476 -21.51 -12.41 -12.09
CA ASN A 476 -22.46 -11.75 -12.98
C ASN A 476 -23.65 -11.09 -12.24
N PRO A 477 -23.38 -10.22 -11.21
CA PRO A 477 -24.46 -9.69 -10.39
C PRO A 477 -25.45 -8.85 -11.21
N LYS A 478 -26.76 -9.03 -10.96
CA LYS A 478 -27.86 -8.37 -11.69
C LYS A 478 -27.80 -6.84 -11.66
N ARG A 479 -27.13 -6.24 -10.65
CA ARG A 479 -26.93 -4.78 -10.57
C ARG A 479 -26.00 -4.23 -11.65
N GLY A 480 -25.33 -5.10 -12.42
CA GLY A 480 -24.47 -4.73 -13.55
C GLY A 480 -23.08 -4.21 -13.15
N TRP A 481 -22.69 -4.26 -11.88
CA TRP A 481 -21.38 -3.85 -11.41
C TRP A 481 -21.03 -4.49 -10.05
N THR A 482 -19.75 -4.48 -9.71
CA THR A 482 -19.25 -4.81 -8.38
C THR A 482 -17.94 -4.09 -8.10
N GLY A 483 -17.48 -4.08 -6.84
CA GLY A 483 -16.21 -3.44 -6.49
C GLY A 483 -16.00 -3.35 -5.01
N SER A 484 -14.87 -2.81 -4.60
CA SER A 484 -14.45 -2.62 -3.21
C SER A 484 -13.69 -1.29 -3.05
N ALA A 485 -13.83 -0.68 -1.88
CA ALA A 485 -12.97 0.38 -1.38
C ALA A 485 -12.45 0.04 0.03
N ASN A 486 -12.10 -1.23 0.25
CA ASN A 486 -11.69 -1.83 1.53
C ASN A 486 -12.79 -1.82 2.62
N ASN A 487 -14.01 -1.48 2.25
CA ASN A 487 -15.18 -1.51 3.13
C ASN A 487 -15.59 -2.94 3.46
N THR A 488 -16.47 -3.11 4.42
CA THR A 488 -16.92 -4.42 4.89
C THR A 488 -17.40 -5.30 3.73
N PRO A 489 -16.89 -6.54 3.59
CA PRO A 489 -17.20 -7.40 2.44
C PRO A 489 -18.67 -7.79 2.38
N ALA A 490 -19.27 -8.12 3.52
CA ALA A 490 -20.65 -8.59 3.60
C ALA A 490 -21.21 -8.35 5.02
N PRO A 491 -22.54 -8.41 5.20
CA PRO A 491 -23.16 -8.41 6.53
C PRO A 491 -22.68 -9.58 7.39
N ARG A 492 -22.80 -9.44 8.72
CA ARG A 492 -22.38 -10.46 9.69
C ARG A 492 -23.05 -11.82 9.49
N SER A 493 -24.29 -11.83 9.00
CA SER A 493 -25.00 -13.05 8.62
C SER A 493 -24.23 -13.91 7.61
N LEU A 494 -23.41 -13.30 6.76
CA LEU A 494 -22.58 -13.96 5.76
C LEU A 494 -21.11 -14.11 6.18
N LEU A 495 -20.59 -13.19 7.01
CA LEU A 495 -19.21 -13.25 7.48
C LEU A 495 -19.02 -14.19 8.68
N GLY A 496 -20.08 -14.47 9.45
CA GLY A 496 -20.00 -15.31 10.63
C GLY A 496 -19.01 -14.79 11.67
N GLU A 497 -17.97 -15.57 11.94
CA GLU A 497 -16.95 -15.28 12.95
C GLU A 497 -15.76 -14.45 12.42
N ILE A 498 -15.78 -14.06 11.14
CA ILE A 498 -14.69 -13.28 10.54
C ILE A 498 -14.68 -11.87 11.15
N THR A 499 -13.52 -11.46 11.64
CA THR A 499 -13.27 -10.12 12.17
C THR A 499 -12.26 -9.38 11.30
N GLY A 500 -12.33 -8.03 11.30
CA GLY A 500 -11.42 -7.22 10.50
C GLY A 500 -11.44 -5.73 10.89
N ALA A 501 -10.49 -4.98 10.37
CA ALA A 501 -10.42 -3.52 10.49
C ALA A 501 -10.70 -2.88 9.14
N TYR A 502 -11.96 -2.94 8.72
CA TYR A 502 -12.40 -2.46 7.41
C TYR A 502 -12.40 -0.93 7.34
N ALA A 503 -12.14 -0.39 6.15
CA ALA A 503 -12.18 1.04 5.91
C ALA A 503 -13.63 1.58 5.95
N ASP A 504 -13.74 2.89 6.17
CA ASP A 504 -15.01 3.60 6.07
C ASP A 504 -15.65 3.47 4.69
N GLY A 505 -16.96 3.32 4.66
CA GLY A 505 -17.71 3.09 3.44
C GLY A 505 -17.88 4.32 2.52
N TYR A 506 -17.27 5.48 2.82
CA TYR A 506 -17.50 6.70 2.04
C TYR A 506 -17.02 6.60 0.60
N ARG A 507 -15.82 6.10 0.36
CA ARG A 507 -15.30 5.88 -1.01
C ARG A 507 -16.20 4.92 -1.79
N PHE A 508 -16.58 3.80 -1.17
CA PHE A 508 -17.49 2.84 -1.79
C PHE A 508 -18.88 3.43 -2.06
N ARG A 509 -19.41 4.26 -1.16
CA ARG A 509 -20.69 4.97 -1.35
C ARG A 509 -20.65 5.85 -2.60
N ARG A 510 -19.53 6.54 -2.85
CA ARG A 510 -19.38 7.34 -4.06
C ARG A 510 -19.29 6.49 -5.33
N ILE A 511 -18.53 5.40 -5.29
CA ILE A 511 -18.45 4.42 -6.39
C ILE A 511 -19.85 3.85 -6.68
N LYS A 512 -20.54 3.37 -5.64
CA LYS A 512 -21.92 2.86 -5.71
C LYS A 512 -22.88 3.88 -6.30
N GLN A 513 -22.80 5.14 -5.87
CA GLN A 513 -23.64 6.22 -6.36
C GLN A 513 -23.49 6.36 -7.88
N ILE A 514 -22.27 6.59 -8.35
CA ILE A 514 -22.03 6.81 -9.79
C ILE A 514 -22.40 5.59 -10.63
N LEU A 515 -22.02 4.40 -10.19
CA LEU A 515 -22.27 3.18 -10.95
C LEU A 515 -23.75 2.74 -10.91
N SER A 516 -24.53 3.13 -9.87
CA SER A 516 -25.94 2.76 -9.78
C SER A 516 -26.87 3.79 -10.44
N GLU A 517 -26.56 5.08 -10.35
CA GLU A 517 -27.40 6.16 -10.93
C GLU A 517 -27.36 6.17 -12.45
N ASN A 518 -26.29 5.68 -13.07
CA ASN A 518 -26.17 5.60 -14.53
C ASN A 518 -26.72 4.25 -15.04
N ASN A 519 -27.66 4.29 -15.98
CA ASN A 519 -28.18 3.07 -16.62
C ASN A 519 -27.11 2.37 -17.46
N THR A 520 -26.30 3.14 -18.15
CA THR A 520 -25.12 2.70 -18.92
C THR A 520 -23.89 3.47 -18.46
N VAL A 521 -22.73 2.84 -18.50
CA VAL A 521 -21.45 3.40 -18.02
C VAL A 521 -20.41 3.30 -19.14
N SER A 522 -19.79 4.42 -19.48
CA SER A 522 -18.74 4.48 -20.49
C SER A 522 -17.33 4.33 -19.90
N PRO A 523 -16.32 4.01 -20.70
CA PRO A 523 -14.91 4.05 -20.32
C PRO A 523 -14.50 5.37 -19.67
N GLU A 524 -14.97 6.50 -20.20
CA GLU A 524 -14.67 7.83 -19.67
C GLU A 524 -15.26 8.03 -18.27
N THR A 525 -16.47 7.51 -18.02
CA THR A 525 -17.08 7.56 -16.68
C THR A 525 -16.26 6.73 -15.67
N VAL A 526 -15.81 5.54 -16.06
CA VAL A 526 -14.98 4.67 -15.22
C VAL A 526 -13.64 5.33 -14.90
N LYS A 527 -12.96 5.89 -15.91
CA LYS A 527 -11.71 6.63 -15.75
C LYS A 527 -11.90 7.88 -14.87
N ALA A 528 -12.93 8.68 -15.12
CA ALA A 528 -13.20 9.90 -14.35
C ALA A 528 -13.48 9.60 -12.86
N LEU A 529 -14.12 8.46 -12.57
CA LEU A 529 -14.40 8.06 -11.19
C LEU A 529 -13.12 7.77 -10.38
N GLN A 530 -12.04 7.26 -11.00
CA GLN A 530 -10.75 7.09 -10.33
C GLN A 530 -10.12 8.43 -9.88
N TRP A 531 -10.52 9.53 -10.51
CA TRP A 531 -10.03 10.88 -10.23
C TRP A 531 -11.06 11.74 -9.47
N ASP A 532 -12.12 11.12 -8.92
CA ASP A 532 -13.19 11.89 -8.26
C ASP A 532 -12.73 12.41 -6.89
N ASN A 533 -12.73 13.73 -6.76
CA ASN A 533 -12.30 14.48 -5.58
C ASN A 533 -13.46 14.86 -4.65
N LEU A 534 -14.68 14.37 -4.88
CA LEU A 534 -15.81 14.60 -3.97
C LEU A 534 -15.63 13.80 -2.68
N ASP A 535 -15.75 14.44 -1.53
CA ASP A 535 -15.78 13.77 -0.22
C ASP A 535 -17.24 13.58 0.24
N PRO A 536 -17.76 12.33 0.24
CA PRO A 536 -19.12 12.04 0.71
C PRO A 536 -19.33 12.31 2.20
N ARG A 537 -18.27 12.27 3.03
CA ARG A 537 -18.32 12.65 4.44
C ARG A 537 -18.64 14.15 4.57
N ALA A 538 -17.95 14.96 3.80
CA ALA A 538 -18.22 16.40 3.77
C ALA A 538 -19.65 16.69 3.26
N VAL A 539 -20.12 15.99 2.24
CA VAL A 539 -21.49 16.11 1.74
C VAL A 539 -22.53 15.83 2.86
N GLU A 540 -22.32 14.77 3.63
CA GLU A 540 -23.23 14.38 4.72
C GLU A 540 -23.19 15.34 5.90
N LEU A 541 -22.02 15.80 6.32
CA LEU A 541 -21.84 16.45 7.63
C LEU A 541 -21.71 17.97 7.56
N LYS A 542 -21.33 18.55 6.40
CA LYS A 542 -21.06 19.97 6.24
C LYS A 542 -22.16 20.89 6.81
N SER A 543 -23.41 20.65 6.43
CA SER A 543 -24.54 21.49 6.86
C SER A 543 -24.81 21.44 8.37
N LYS A 544 -24.53 20.28 8.99
CA LYS A 544 -24.67 20.10 10.44
C LYS A 544 -23.54 20.81 11.17
N LEU A 545 -22.32 20.68 10.69
CA LEU A 545 -21.15 21.33 11.25
C LEU A 545 -21.25 22.87 11.14
N ILE A 546 -21.70 23.40 10.00
CA ILE A 546 -21.94 24.84 9.83
C ILE A 546 -22.94 25.39 10.89
N ARG A 547 -24.01 24.67 11.17
CA ARG A 547 -24.97 25.09 12.21
C ARG A 547 -24.33 25.15 13.60
N LEU A 548 -23.53 24.14 13.94
CA LEU A 548 -22.80 24.12 15.21
C LEU A 548 -21.77 25.25 15.30
N LEU A 549 -20.98 25.48 14.26
CA LEU A 549 -19.99 26.56 14.16
C LEU A 549 -20.65 27.94 14.34
N LYS A 550 -21.77 28.18 13.66
CA LYS A 550 -22.54 29.45 13.83
C LYS A 550 -23.09 29.60 15.25
N SER A 551 -23.57 28.51 15.85
CA SER A 551 -24.09 28.55 17.23
C SER A 551 -22.97 28.73 18.26
N ALA A 552 -21.75 28.30 17.97
CA ALA A 552 -20.57 28.50 18.79
C ALA A 552 -20.17 29.97 18.83
N GLY A 553 -20.17 30.65 17.68
CA GLY A 553 -20.07 32.12 17.56
C GLY A 553 -18.68 32.70 17.73
N GLY A 554 -17.66 31.90 17.99
CA GLY A 554 -16.27 32.36 18.05
C GLY A 554 -15.74 32.83 16.70
N THR A 555 -14.69 33.64 16.68
CA THR A 555 -14.15 34.20 15.44
C THR A 555 -13.69 33.11 14.46
N GLY A 556 -13.00 32.08 14.96
CA GLY A 556 -12.59 30.94 14.14
C GLY A 556 -13.77 30.13 13.62
N SER A 557 -14.80 29.91 14.47
CA SER A 557 -16.02 29.22 14.11
C SER A 557 -16.78 29.93 12.99
N LEU A 558 -16.93 31.24 13.07
CA LEU A 558 -17.62 32.03 12.04
C LEU A 558 -16.84 32.05 10.73
N CYS A 559 -15.51 32.20 10.79
CA CYS A 559 -14.63 32.11 9.61
C CYS A 559 -14.76 30.75 8.91
N ALA A 560 -14.69 29.66 9.67
CA ALA A 560 -14.87 28.31 9.13
C ALA A 560 -16.27 28.10 8.54
N ALA A 561 -17.34 28.52 9.24
CA ALA A 561 -18.70 28.39 8.76
C ALA A 561 -18.91 29.10 7.41
N GLN A 562 -18.44 30.37 7.30
CA GLN A 562 -18.55 31.18 6.09
C GLN A 562 -17.85 30.50 4.91
N SER A 563 -16.62 29.97 5.13
CA SER A 563 -15.83 29.33 4.08
C SER A 563 -16.46 28.02 3.59
N LEU A 564 -17.07 27.25 4.52
CA LEU A 564 -17.71 25.98 4.19
C LEU A 564 -19.07 26.14 3.48
N GLU A 565 -19.76 27.27 3.63
CA GLU A 565 -21.11 27.47 3.03
C GLU A 565 -21.13 27.31 1.51
N SER A 566 -20.20 27.93 0.82
CA SER A 566 -20.11 27.89 -0.65
C SER A 566 -19.34 26.68 -1.20
N TRP A 567 -18.76 25.86 -0.33
CA TRP A 567 -17.93 24.73 -0.75
C TRP A 567 -18.79 23.58 -1.33
N ASN A 568 -18.36 23.07 -2.48
CA ASN A 568 -18.99 21.94 -3.18
C ASN A 568 -18.56 20.56 -2.68
N CYS A 569 -17.84 20.49 -1.55
CA CYS A 569 -17.29 19.26 -0.95
C CYS A 569 -16.23 18.54 -1.82
N ARG A 570 -15.57 19.26 -2.74
CA ARG A 570 -14.52 18.70 -3.58
C ARG A 570 -13.15 19.16 -3.10
N PHE A 571 -12.21 18.23 -3.01
CA PHE A 571 -10.82 18.47 -2.60
C PHE A 571 -9.95 18.84 -3.80
N GLU A 572 -10.22 20.02 -4.36
CA GLU A 572 -9.54 20.52 -5.56
C GLU A 572 -9.67 22.04 -5.66
N GLY A 573 -8.89 22.63 -6.58
CA GLY A 573 -9.01 24.03 -6.95
C GLY A 573 -8.53 25.02 -5.92
N THR A 574 -8.99 26.27 -6.06
CA THR A 574 -8.53 27.44 -5.29
C THR A 574 -9.34 27.72 -4.03
N SER A 575 -10.32 26.87 -3.71
CA SER A 575 -11.12 27.02 -2.50
C SER A 575 -10.27 26.77 -1.24
N PRO A 576 -10.36 27.60 -0.18
CA PRO A 576 -9.75 27.34 1.10
C PRO A 576 -10.51 26.32 1.95
N ALA A 577 -11.75 26.02 1.58
CA ALA A 577 -12.65 25.20 2.37
C ALA A 577 -12.13 23.78 2.63
N PRO A 578 -11.50 23.04 1.68
CA PRO A 578 -10.90 21.74 1.98
C PRO A 578 -9.83 21.80 3.07
N ALA A 579 -8.95 22.79 3.05
CA ALA A 579 -7.91 22.98 4.07
C ALA A 579 -8.52 23.26 5.46
N ILE A 580 -9.55 24.10 5.51
CA ILE A 580 -10.31 24.38 6.75
C ILE A 580 -11.02 23.11 7.23
N TRP A 581 -11.64 22.35 6.34
CA TRP A 581 -12.33 21.10 6.67
C TRP A 581 -11.38 20.07 7.29
N GLU A 582 -10.24 19.80 6.66
CA GLU A 582 -9.25 18.82 7.15
C GLU A 582 -8.67 19.24 8.51
N ALA A 583 -8.26 20.50 8.64
CA ALA A 583 -7.74 21.00 9.90
C ALA A 583 -8.77 20.95 11.04
N LEU A 584 -10.02 21.27 10.73
CA LEU A 584 -11.13 21.24 11.70
C LEU A 584 -11.51 19.80 12.05
N TRP A 585 -11.69 18.93 11.06
CA TRP A 585 -12.09 17.54 11.28
C TRP A 585 -11.11 16.78 12.17
N LYS A 586 -9.82 16.88 11.89
CA LYS A 586 -8.76 16.29 12.70
C LYS A 586 -8.87 16.71 14.18
N ARG A 587 -9.05 18.01 14.44
CA ARG A 587 -9.15 18.54 15.80
C ARG A 587 -10.43 18.11 16.49
N LEU A 588 -11.54 18.07 15.77
CA LEU A 588 -12.81 17.56 16.31
C LEU A 588 -12.68 16.11 16.76
N VAL A 589 -12.10 15.25 15.94
CA VAL A 589 -11.89 13.83 16.28
C VAL A 589 -11.02 13.70 17.52
N ILE A 590 -9.90 14.43 17.59
CA ILE A 590 -8.99 14.42 18.73
C ILE A 590 -9.66 14.96 20.00
N ASP A 591 -10.31 16.12 19.93
CA ASP A 591 -10.88 16.77 21.10
C ASP A 591 -12.08 16.00 21.67
N ILE A 592 -12.92 15.43 20.80
CA ILE A 592 -14.04 14.57 21.24
C ILE A 592 -13.49 13.27 21.82
N GLY A 593 -12.52 12.64 21.17
CA GLY A 593 -11.84 11.46 21.70
C GLY A 593 -11.26 11.70 23.10
N ASN A 594 -10.52 12.81 23.28
CA ASN A 594 -9.94 13.20 24.55
C ASN A 594 -11.01 13.48 25.64
N ALA A 595 -12.12 14.13 25.26
CA ALA A 595 -13.17 14.48 26.19
C ALA A 595 -13.93 13.24 26.71
N VAL A 596 -14.05 12.20 25.89
CA VAL A 596 -14.86 11.01 26.22
C VAL A 596 -14.00 9.88 26.81
N LEU A 597 -12.81 9.63 26.24
CA LEU A 597 -11.96 8.50 26.65
C LEU A 597 -10.97 8.86 27.77
N GLY A 598 -10.64 10.14 27.94
CA GLY A 598 -9.57 10.56 28.85
C GLY A 598 -8.17 10.17 28.34
N GLN A 599 -7.14 10.62 29.06
CA GLN A 599 -5.75 10.20 28.83
C GLN A 599 -5.48 8.90 29.61
N PRO A 600 -4.68 7.93 29.08
CA PRO A 600 -3.88 7.94 27.85
C PRO A 600 -4.57 7.32 26.63
N ALA A 601 -5.80 6.79 26.75
CA ALA A 601 -6.49 6.10 25.67
C ALA A 601 -6.74 6.99 24.43
N ALA A 602 -7.00 8.27 24.68
CA ALA A 602 -7.35 9.24 23.66
C ALA A 602 -6.30 9.42 22.54
N ASN A 603 -5.00 9.42 22.89
CA ASN A 603 -3.92 9.64 21.93
C ASN A 603 -3.77 8.50 20.89
N LEU A 604 -4.32 7.33 21.18
CA LEU A 604 -4.22 6.16 20.30
C LEU A 604 -5.44 5.96 19.42
N MET A 605 -6.57 6.52 19.86
CA MET A 605 -7.86 6.33 19.21
C MET A 605 -8.41 7.61 18.59
N ALA A 606 -7.74 8.73 18.81
CA ALA A 606 -8.22 10.02 18.30
C ALA A 606 -8.42 9.99 16.78
N GLU A 607 -7.57 9.29 16.05
CA GLU A 607 -7.71 9.14 14.60
C GLU A 607 -8.84 8.16 14.20
N SER A 608 -9.28 7.29 15.10
CA SER A 608 -10.33 6.29 14.84
C SER A 608 -11.72 6.69 15.37
N ALA A 609 -11.83 7.83 16.05
CA ALA A 609 -13.09 8.28 16.63
C ALA A 609 -14.08 8.90 15.62
N GLY A 610 -13.77 8.92 14.33
CA GLY A 610 -14.57 9.55 13.28
C GLY A 610 -16.02 9.06 13.27
N GLY A 611 -16.25 7.75 13.42
CA GLY A 611 -17.58 7.16 13.50
C GLY A 611 -18.40 7.66 14.68
N PHE A 612 -17.78 7.79 15.86
CA PHE A 612 -18.40 8.36 17.04
C PHE A 612 -18.71 9.85 16.88
N VAL A 613 -17.76 10.63 16.33
CA VAL A 613 -17.95 12.06 15.99
C VAL A 613 -19.13 12.22 15.04
N ARG A 614 -19.20 11.40 13.98
CA ARG A 614 -20.34 11.37 13.07
C ARG A 614 -21.65 11.11 13.80
N SER A 615 -21.69 10.15 14.72
CA SER A 615 -22.89 9.79 15.49
C SER A 615 -23.37 10.95 16.36
N LEU A 616 -22.45 11.70 16.98
CA LEU A 616 -22.78 12.94 17.71
C LEU A 616 -23.30 14.03 16.77
N LEU A 617 -22.65 14.28 15.64
CA LEU A 617 -23.07 15.31 14.68
C LEU A 617 -24.41 14.99 14.01
N THR A 618 -24.72 13.70 13.85
CA THR A 618 -25.99 13.26 13.24
C THR A 618 -27.12 13.13 14.24
N GLY A 619 -26.84 13.24 15.55
CA GLY A 619 -27.83 13.10 16.63
C GLY A 619 -28.20 11.64 16.95
N LYS A 620 -27.41 10.67 16.49
CA LYS A 620 -27.55 9.27 16.91
C LYS A 620 -27.09 9.06 18.35
N GLU A 621 -26.05 9.78 18.75
CA GLU A 621 -25.54 9.82 20.11
C GLU A 621 -25.82 11.22 20.70
N ASN A 622 -26.24 11.27 21.98
CA ASN A 622 -26.49 12.53 22.67
C ASN A 622 -25.23 12.98 23.43
N PRO A 623 -24.67 14.17 23.14
CA PRO A 623 -23.48 14.67 23.85
C PRO A 623 -23.62 14.71 25.38
N ALA A 624 -24.84 14.89 25.90
CA ALA A 624 -25.09 14.94 27.34
C ALA A 624 -24.80 13.62 28.05
N ASP A 625 -24.99 12.48 27.38
CA ASP A 625 -24.72 11.15 27.95
C ASP A 625 -23.23 10.95 28.25
N TYR A 626 -22.37 11.68 27.55
CA TYR A 626 -20.91 11.68 27.69
C TYR A 626 -20.38 12.89 28.45
N LYS A 627 -21.27 13.74 29.01
CA LYS A 627 -20.90 14.96 29.74
C LYS A 627 -20.04 15.94 28.92
N ILE A 628 -20.19 15.93 27.60
CA ILE A 628 -19.42 16.83 26.70
C ILE A 628 -20.25 18.03 26.27
N ASN A 629 -19.59 19.18 26.22
CA ASN A 629 -20.14 20.39 25.61
C ASN A 629 -19.67 20.48 24.15
N LEU A 630 -20.43 19.86 23.25
CA LEU A 630 -20.07 19.79 21.82
C LEU A 630 -19.86 21.18 21.21
N LYS A 631 -20.62 22.18 21.62
CA LYS A 631 -20.50 23.58 21.15
C LYS A 631 -19.14 24.17 21.51
N SER A 632 -18.69 23.97 22.75
CA SER A 632 -17.37 24.45 23.20
C SER A 632 -16.22 23.71 22.50
N ILE A 633 -16.36 22.41 22.28
CA ILE A 633 -15.36 21.62 21.56
C ILE A 633 -15.24 22.06 20.09
N VAL A 634 -16.37 22.28 19.41
CA VAL A 634 -16.41 22.77 18.03
C VAL A 634 -15.77 24.17 17.92
N ASP A 635 -16.02 25.05 18.89
CA ASP A 635 -15.42 26.39 18.91
C ASP A 635 -13.90 26.33 19.08
N LYS A 636 -13.43 25.53 20.04
CA LYS A 636 -12.00 25.31 20.29
C LYS A 636 -11.32 24.75 19.02
N ALA A 637 -11.86 23.67 18.47
CA ALA A 637 -11.31 23.01 17.28
C ALA A 637 -11.25 23.95 16.07
N ALA A 638 -12.27 24.80 15.87
CA ALA A 638 -12.29 25.78 14.80
C ALA A 638 -11.24 26.89 15.00
N ASN A 639 -11.11 27.41 16.20
CA ASN A 639 -10.10 28.44 16.51
C ASN A 639 -8.67 27.90 16.32
N GLU A 640 -8.41 26.66 16.74
CA GLU A 640 -7.11 26.00 16.55
C GLU A 640 -6.82 25.72 15.07
N ALA A 641 -7.82 25.25 14.30
CA ALA A 641 -7.69 25.02 12.86
C ALA A 641 -7.33 26.31 12.10
N ILE A 642 -8.07 27.39 12.36
CA ILE A 642 -7.82 28.70 11.74
C ILE A 642 -6.46 29.26 12.18
N THR A 643 -6.06 29.05 13.43
CA THR A 643 -4.74 29.46 13.93
C THR A 643 -3.60 28.72 13.22
N TYR A 644 -3.73 27.40 13.04
CA TYR A 644 -2.78 26.61 12.28
C TYR A 644 -2.65 27.11 10.84
N LEU A 645 -3.77 27.31 10.13
CA LEU A 645 -3.76 27.78 8.74
C LEU A 645 -3.15 29.17 8.60
N LYS A 646 -3.45 30.10 9.53
CA LYS A 646 -2.83 31.44 9.57
C LYS A 646 -1.33 31.38 9.82
N LYS A 647 -0.89 30.50 10.71
CA LYS A 647 0.55 30.30 11.01
C LYS A 647 1.28 29.76 9.78
N THR A 648 0.68 28.78 9.10
CA THR A 648 1.31 28.04 8.00
C THR A 648 1.30 28.83 6.69
N PHE A 649 0.18 29.46 6.33
CA PHE A 649 -0.03 30.11 5.02
C PHE A 649 -0.20 31.63 5.08
N GLY A 650 -0.11 32.20 6.27
CA GLY A 650 -0.37 33.63 6.48
C GLY A 650 -1.85 33.95 6.69
N PRO A 651 -2.16 35.26 7.01
CA PRO A 651 -3.51 35.67 7.38
C PRO A 651 -4.51 35.74 6.21
N ASP A 652 -4.03 35.83 4.97
CA ASP A 652 -4.92 35.89 3.80
C ASP A 652 -5.45 34.49 3.48
N ILE A 653 -6.77 34.31 3.60
CA ILE A 653 -7.47 33.06 3.37
C ILE A 653 -7.31 32.53 1.93
N LYS A 654 -7.00 33.39 0.97
CA LYS A 654 -6.73 32.98 -0.44
C LYS A 654 -5.50 32.10 -0.55
N ASN A 655 -4.54 32.26 0.35
CA ASN A 655 -3.33 31.42 0.40
C ASN A 655 -3.60 30.00 0.92
N TRP A 656 -4.80 29.72 1.44
CA TRP A 656 -5.20 28.41 1.95
C TRP A 656 -5.86 27.53 0.86
N ALA A 657 -5.78 27.97 -0.40
CA ALA A 657 -6.28 27.23 -1.55
C ALA A 657 -5.74 25.79 -1.54
N TRP A 658 -6.63 24.79 -1.73
CA TRP A 658 -6.24 23.38 -1.63
C TRP A 658 -5.08 23.01 -2.53
N THR A 659 -5.07 23.51 -3.78
CA THR A 659 -3.98 23.31 -4.72
C THR A 659 -2.63 23.90 -4.29
N GLN A 660 -2.60 24.77 -3.26
CA GLN A 660 -1.36 25.29 -2.68
C GLN A 660 -1.07 24.63 -1.31
N ALA A 661 -2.13 24.32 -0.58
CA ALA A 661 -2.04 23.79 0.77
C ALA A 661 -1.68 22.32 0.83
N HIS A 662 -2.07 21.52 -0.20
CA HIS A 662 -1.86 20.08 -0.24
C HIS A 662 -0.85 19.70 -1.32
N THR A 663 0.23 19.05 -0.91
CA THR A 663 1.35 18.70 -1.79
C THR A 663 1.79 17.25 -1.64
N VAL A 664 2.40 16.70 -2.69
CA VAL A 664 3.10 15.42 -2.65
C VAL A 664 4.59 15.63 -2.91
N LYS A 665 5.41 14.94 -2.12
CA LYS A 665 6.87 14.87 -2.31
C LYS A 665 7.26 13.42 -2.52
N LEU A 666 8.11 13.17 -3.51
CA LEU A 666 8.71 11.87 -3.75
C LEU A 666 10.13 11.90 -3.19
N VAL A 667 10.31 11.22 -2.06
CA VAL A 667 11.56 11.27 -1.29
C VAL A 667 12.34 9.98 -1.51
N HIS A 668 13.51 10.10 -2.10
CA HIS A 668 14.38 8.96 -2.37
C HIS A 668 15.13 8.55 -1.07
N PRO A 669 15.11 7.27 -0.66
CA PRO A 669 15.73 6.83 0.60
C PRO A 669 17.24 7.05 0.67
N ALA A 670 17.94 7.07 -0.48
CA ALA A 670 19.37 7.39 -0.55
C ALA A 670 19.69 8.87 -0.37
N ALA A 671 18.71 9.77 -0.43
CA ALA A 671 18.91 11.22 -0.40
C ALA A 671 19.21 11.75 1.01
N LYS A 672 20.40 11.48 1.54
CA LYS A 672 20.81 11.81 2.91
C LYS A 672 21.34 13.25 3.05
N THR A 673 22.02 13.79 2.05
CA THR A 673 22.56 15.17 2.07
C THR A 673 21.67 16.13 1.31
N GLN A 674 21.88 17.44 1.48
CA GLN A 674 21.13 18.47 0.74
C GLN A 674 21.33 18.33 -0.77
N ALA A 675 22.55 18.09 -1.23
CA ALA A 675 22.85 17.88 -2.64
C ALA A 675 22.12 16.65 -3.21
N MET A 676 22.12 15.51 -2.48
CA MET A 676 21.37 14.32 -2.89
C MET A 676 19.86 14.58 -2.94
N LYS A 677 19.29 15.30 -1.94
CA LYS A 677 17.86 15.66 -1.94
C LYS A 677 17.50 16.50 -3.17
N GLN A 678 18.35 17.41 -3.59
CA GLN A 678 18.13 18.26 -4.76
C GLN A 678 18.20 17.50 -6.09
N LEU A 679 18.96 16.40 -6.15
CA LEU A 679 19.14 15.59 -7.34
C LEU A 679 18.15 14.43 -7.44
N PHE A 680 17.80 13.83 -6.31
CA PHE A 680 17.07 12.57 -6.29
C PHE A 680 15.58 12.76 -5.96
N ASN A 681 15.24 13.72 -5.09
CA ASN A 681 13.85 13.94 -4.71
C ASN A 681 13.08 14.72 -5.77
N LEU A 682 11.79 14.48 -5.87
CA LEU A 682 10.89 15.20 -6.77
C LEU A 682 9.80 15.94 -5.99
N GLY A 683 9.40 17.11 -6.49
CA GLY A 683 8.40 17.94 -5.86
C GLY A 683 8.97 19.01 -4.91
N PRO A 684 8.13 19.62 -4.03
CA PRO A 684 6.70 19.31 -3.85
C PRO A 684 5.87 19.68 -5.09
N PHE A 685 4.86 18.85 -5.38
CA PHE A 685 3.87 19.10 -6.42
C PHE A 685 2.50 19.29 -5.79
N ASN A 686 1.68 20.17 -6.37
CA ASN A 686 0.29 20.34 -5.94
C ASN A 686 -0.50 19.05 -6.20
N CYS A 687 -1.32 18.65 -5.23
CA CYS A 687 -1.97 17.35 -5.26
C CYS A 687 -3.48 17.49 -4.96
N PRO A 688 -4.38 17.23 -5.93
CA PRO A 688 -5.82 17.15 -5.67
C PRO A 688 -6.17 15.85 -4.95
N GLY A 689 -7.38 15.80 -4.36
CA GLY A 689 -7.86 14.66 -3.58
C GLY A 689 -7.71 14.85 -2.08
N GLY A 690 -8.29 13.94 -1.31
CA GLY A 690 -8.31 13.95 0.15
C GLY A 690 -8.46 12.55 0.71
N GLY A 691 -8.48 12.38 2.03
CA GLY A 691 -8.57 11.08 2.68
C GLY A 691 -9.89 10.35 2.43
N GLY A 692 -11.01 11.08 2.29
CA GLY A 692 -12.35 10.53 2.07
C GLY A 692 -12.78 10.41 0.60
N THR A 693 -11.97 10.84 -0.35
CA THR A 693 -12.30 10.87 -1.79
C THR A 693 -11.93 9.55 -2.49
N VAL A 694 -12.54 9.23 -3.62
CA VAL A 694 -12.14 8.09 -4.46
C VAL A 694 -10.71 8.29 -4.95
N ASN A 695 -10.37 9.48 -5.45
CA ASN A 695 -8.98 9.89 -5.66
C ASN A 695 -8.31 10.10 -4.30
N ASN A 696 -7.98 8.99 -3.63
CA ASN A 696 -7.47 9.03 -2.27
C ASN A 696 -6.05 9.62 -2.22
N ARG A 697 -5.90 10.68 -1.42
CA ARG A 697 -4.65 11.38 -1.14
C ARG A 697 -4.70 11.86 0.30
N ARG A 698 -4.19 11.04 1.24
CA ARG A 698 -4.32 11.31 2.68
C ARG A 698 -3.46 12.51 3.08
N PRO A 699 -4.07 13.64 3.50
CA PRO A 699 -3.33 14.79 3.96
C PRO A 699 -2.84 14.58 5.40
N VAL A 700 -1.56 14.84 5.64
CA VAL A 700 -0.98 14.93 6.98
C VAL A 700 -0.50 16.34 7.21
N GLU A 701 -0.93 16.97 8.31
CA GLU A 701 -0.49 18.31 8.70
C GLU A 701 1.01 18.32 9.02
N THR A 702 1.72 19.28 8.43
CA THR A 702 3.12 19.58 8.66
C THR A 702 3.28 21.09 8.94
N ASP A 703 4.49 21.54 9.26
CA ASP A 703 4.77 22.99 9.39
C ASP A 703 4.64 23.77 8.07
N SER A 704 4.67 23.07 6.93
CA SER A 704 4.56 23.66 5.58
C SER A 704 3.18 23.47 4.92
N GLY A 705 2.21 22.88 5.61
CA GLY A 705 0.88 22.61 5.09
C GLY A 705 0.46 21.15 5.20
N PHE A 706 -0.30 20.68 4.23
CA PHE A 706 -0.73 19.30 4.16
C PHE A 706 0.17 18.54 3.18
N GLU A 707 0.79 17.46 3.64
CA GLU A 707 1.58 16.58 2.80
C GLU A 707 0.81 15.29 2.54
N ASN A 708 0.73 14.86 1.28
CA ASN A 708 0.17 13.56 0.94
C ASN A 708 1.11 12.45 1.43
N ALA A 709 0.77 11.83 2.55
CA ALA A 709 1.59 10.77 3.16
C ALA A 709 1.32 9.40 2.55
N SER A 710 0.10 9.16 2.05
CA SER A 710 -0.32 7.91 1.43
C SER A 710 -1.49 8.15 0.48
N GLY A 711 -1.73 7.23 -0.42
CA GLY A 711 -2.83 7.31 -1.36
C GLY A 711 -2.55 6.50 -2.62
N VAL A 712 -3.25 6.85 -3.69
CA VAL A 712 -3.13 6.16 -4.98
C VAL A 712 -1.67 6.11 -5.42
N SER A 713 -1.14 4.89 -5.53
CA SER A 713 0.24 4.61 -5.97
C SER A 713 0.31 4.08 -7.41
N TYR A 714 -0.79 3.53 -7.93
CA TYR A 714 -0.94 3.03 -9.29
C TYR A 714 -2.40 3.15 -9.73
N ARG A 715 -2.67 3.23 -11.02
CA ARG A 715 -3.99 3.02 -11.59
C ARG A 715 -3.93 2.06 -12.75
N LEU A 716 -4.90 1.16 -12.80
CA LEU A 716 -5.16 0.28 -13.92
C LEU A 716 -6.58 0.56 -14.42
N PHE A 717 -6.72 0.69 -15.73
CA PHE A 717 -8.00 0.65 -16.42
C PHE A 717 -7.94 -0.36 -17.57
N VAL A 718 -8.96 -1.21 -17.67
CA VAL A 718 -9.09 -2.21 -18.74
C VAL A 718 -10.50 -2.15 -19.32
N ASP A 719 -10.59 -2.03 -20.64
CA ASP A 719 -11.80 -2.28 -21.42
C ASP A 719 -11.62 -3.62 -22.12
N MET A 720 -12.48 -4.60 -21.85
CA MET A 720 -12.37 -5.92 -22.47
C MET A 720 -12.75 -5.92 -23.95
N SER A 721 -13.35 -4.83 -24.46
CA SER A 721 -13.58 -4.64 -25.90
C SER A 721 -12.30 -4.26 -26.67
N GLU A 722 -11.24 -3.88 -25.96
CA GLU A 722 -9.93 -3.54 -26.50
C GLU A 722 -8.91 -4.64 -26.14
N PRO A 723 -8.85 -5.74 -26.92
CA PRO A 723 -8.09 -6.93 -26.53
C PRO A 723 -6.57 -6.72 -26.45
N ASN A 724 -6.06 -5.67 -27.10
CA ASN A 724 -4.63 -5.38 -27.22
C ASN A 724 -4.15 -4.22 -26.36
N MET A 725 -5.00 -3.71 -25.46
CA MET A 725 -4.72 -2.47 -24.74
C MET A 725 -5.22 -2.54 -23.29
N ALA A 726 -4.45 -1.96 -22.40
CA ALA A 726 -4.88 -1.48 -21.09
C ALA A 726 -4.31 -0.09 -20.86
N TRP A 727 -4.62 0.53 -19.75
CA TRP A 727 -4.11 1.86 -19.39
C TRP A 727 -3.59 1.86 -17.97
N GLY A 728 -2.35 2.34 -17.81
CA GLY A 728 -1.68 2.50 -16.54
C GLY A 728 -1.52 3.98 -16.14
N ALA A 729 -1.34 4.23 -14.84
CA ALA A 729 -0.84 5.51 -14.35
C ALA A 729 -0.03 5.26 -13.06
N THR A 730 1.26 5.51 -13.12
CA THR A 730 2.21 5.40 -12.00
C THR A 730 2.44 6.76 -11.37
N LEU A 731 2.88 6.79 -10.12
CA LEU A 731 3.15 8.06 -9.43
C LEU A 731 4.42 8.74 -9.95
N ALA A 732 5.40 7.95 -10.40
CA ALA A 732 6.67 8.42 -10.95
C ALA A 732 6.95 7.72 -12.30
N GLY A 733 8.19 7.63 -12.73
CA GLY A 733 8.57 6.92 -13.95
C GLY A 733 8.88 5.44 -13.73
N GLN A 734 9.11 4.73 -14.83
CA GLN A 734 9.46 3.30 -14.83
C GLN A 734 10.85 3.05 -14.25
N SER A 735 11.80 3.94 -14.49
CA SER A 735 13.19 3.82 -13.99
C SER A 735 13.32 4.36 -12.57
N GLY A 736 14.09 3.65 -11.73
CA GLY A 736 14.52 4.13 -10.42
C GLY A 736 15.84 4.91 -10.45
N GLN A 737 16.45 5.09 -11.61
CA GLN A 737 17.77 5.72 -11.75
C GLN A 737 17.65 7.22 -11.96
N PRO A 738 18.14 8.07 -11.03
CA PRO A 738 18.22 9.51 -11.24
C PRO A 738 19.02 9.83 -12.51
N GLY A 739 18.47 10.60 -13.41
CA GLY A 739 19.08 10.92 -14.71
C GLY A 739 18.43 10.20 -15.91
N SER A 740 17.71 9.10 -15.69
CA SER A 740 16.88 8.48 -16.73
C SER A 740 15.75 9.41 -17.15
N VAL A 741 15.42 9.40 -18.44
CA VAL A 741 14.25 10.13 -18.97
C VAL A 741 12.94 9.57 -18.39
N ASN A 742 12.93 8.29 -17.98
CA ASN A 742 11.79 7.63 -17.36
C ASN A 742 11.89 7.59 -15.83
N TYR A 743 12.56 8.56 -15.20
CA TYR A 743 12.61 8.70 -13.73
C TYR A 743 11.42 9.47 -13.15
N ASP A 744 10.99 10.54 -13.84
CA ASP A 744 9.96 11.47 -13.39
C ASP A 744 8.92 11.84 -14.47
N ASP A 745 8.98 11.21 -15.64
CA ASP A 745 8.17 11.52 -16.82
C ASP A 745 6.65 11.39 -16.60
N ARG A 746 6.23 10.54 -15.64
CA ARG A 746 4.81 10.26 -15.35
C ARG A 746 4.21 11.11 -14.25
N VAL A 747 5.00 11.81 -13.45
CA VAL A 747 4.49 12.59 -12.31
C VAL A 747 3.40 13.56 -12.73
N MET A 748 3.68 14.36 -13.77
CA MET A 748 2.72 15.36 -14.26
C MET A 748 1.53 14.73 -15.00
N GLU A 749 1.70 13.60 -15.68
CA GLU A 749 0.59 12.86 -16.28
C GLU A 749 -0.40 12.42 -15.21
N THR A 750 0.10 11.78 -14.15
CA THR A 750 -0.72 11.31 -13.03
C THR A 750 -1.42 12.46 -12.29
N LEU A 751 -0.72 13.57 -12.03
CA LEU A 751 -1.33 14.73 -11.37
C LEU A 751 -2.34 15.48 -12.25
N ASN A 752 -2.25 15.33 -13.57
CA ASN A 752 -3.18 15.89 -14.56
C ASN A 752 -4.27 14.90 -15.02
N ASN A 753 -4.48 13.81 -14.28
CA ASN A 753 -5.52 12.81 -14.55
C ASN A 753 -5.35 12.09 -15.90
N GLN A 754 -4.12 11.80 -16.28
CA GLN A 754 -3.79 11.14 -17.54
C GLN A 754 -3.34 9.70 -17.31
N TYR A 755 -3.58 8.86 -18.30
CA TYR A 755 -3.10 7.49 -18.38
C TYR A 755 -2.13 7.35 -19.55
N HIS A 756 -1.21 6.42 -19.45
CA HIS A 756 -0.44 5.93 -20.60
C HIS A 756 -0.96 4.56 -21.04
N PRO A 757 -0.77 4.22 -22.32
CA PRO A 757 -1.17 2.92 -22.84
C PRO A 757 -0.25 1.80 -22.37
N LEU A 758 -0.83 0.66 -22.03
CA LEU A 758 -0.18 -0.62 -21.83
C LEU A 758 -0.47 -1.48 -23.07
N MET A 759 0.47 -1.48 -24.02
CA MET A 759 0.31 -2.06 -25.35
C MET A 759 0.64 -3.54 -25.37
N MET A 760 -0.18 -4.36 -26.03
CA MET A 760 0.06 -5.81 -26.20
C MET A 760 0.29 -6.20 -27.68
N ASP A 761 -0.12 -5.35 -28.63
CA ASP A 761 0.08 -5.64 -30.04
C ASP A 761 1.49 -5.25 -30.50
N LYS A 762 2.20 -6.18 -31.17
CA LYS A 762 3.58 -5.97 -31.65
C LYS A 762 3.70 -4.75 -32.57
N LYS A 763 2.67 -4.44 -33.37
CA LYS A 763 2.70 -3.32 -34.30
C LYS A 763 2.67 -1.98 -33.54
N ASP A 764 1.88 -1.90 -32.47
CA ASP A 764 1.80 -0.67 -31.67
C ASP A 764 3.04 -0.52 -30.81
N ILE A 765 3.51 -1.59 -30.20
CA ILE A 765 4.80 -1.63 -29.47
C ILE A 765 5.95 -1.15 -30.38
N SER A 766 6.02 -1.65 -31.63
CA SER A 766 7.10 -1.26 -32.56
C SER A 766 7.06 0.21 -32.98
N LYS A 767 5.89 0.87 -32.95
CA LYS A 767 5.76 2.32 -33.24
C LYS A 767 6.30 3.18 -32.10
N GLU A 768 6.18 2.71 -30.87
CA GLU A 768 6.59 3.41 -29.66
C GLU A 768 7.95 2.94 -29.12
N ALA A 769 8.59 1.98 -29.81
CA ALA A 769 9.86 1.42 -29.40
C ALA A 769 11.00 2.47 -29.44
N VAL A 770 11.69 2.66 -28.33
CA VAL A 770 12.84 3.56 -28.19
C VAL A 770 14.15 2.78 -28.06
N HIS A 771 14.06 1.54 -27.56
CA HIS A 771 15.21 0.69 -27.38
C HIS A 771 14.84 -0.78 -27.53
N GLU A 772 15.73 -1.56 -28.12
CA GLU A 772 15.57 -3.00 -28.31
C GLU A 772 16.89 -3.71 -28.04
N PHE A 773 16.84 -4.83 -27.32
CA PHE A 773 17.99 -5.67 -27.05
C PHE A 773 17.56 -7.13 -26.85
N PHE A 774 18.52 -8.04 -26.85
CA PHE A 774 18.33 -9.44 -26.47
C PHE A 774 18.94 -9.66 -25.08
N ALA A 775 18.13 -10.17 -24.16
CA ALA A 775 18.63 -10.65 -22.88
C ALA A 775 19.51 -11.90 -23.12
N PRO A 776 20.53 -12.16 -22.30
CA PRO A 776 21.28 -13.41 -22.40
C PRO A 776 20.34 -14.62 -22.26
N ARG A 777 20.76 -15.74 -22.84
CA ARG A 777 20.01 -17.00 -22.68
C ARG A 777 20.24 -17.57 -21.29
N ASP A 778 19.21 -18.13 -20.69
CA ASP A 778 19.36 -18.90 -19.46
C ASP A 778 20.03 -20.25 -19.79
N LEU A 779 21.33 -20.37 -19.50
CA LEU A 779 22.17 -21.52 -19.87
C LEU A 779 22.10 -22.69 -18.85
N HIS A 780 21.34 -22.55 -17.76
CA HIS A 780 21.19 -23.62 -16.79
C HIS A 780 20.08 -24.59 -17.22
N GLU A 781 20.45 -25.85 -17.49
CA GLU A 781 19.56 -26.97 -17.80
C GLU A 781 18.71 -27.42 -16.60
#